data_249d1a73875b5741da65e189435f5ed4
#
_entry.id   249d1a73875b5741da65e189435f5ed4
#
_cell.length_a   1.000
_cell.length_b   1.000
_cell.length_c   1.000
_cell.angle_alpha   90.00
_cell.angle_beta   90.00
_cell.angle_gamma   90.00
#
_symmetry.space_group_name_H-M   'P 1'
#
loop_
_entity.id
_entity.type
_entity.pdbx_description
1 polymer ?
#
loop_
_entity_poly.entity_id
_entity_poly.type
_entity_poly.pdbx_seq_one_letter_code
_entity_poly.pdbx_strand_id
1 'polypeptide(L)'
;MLTTHVLYLIVILTFALVLERLVLHTSSIGSRRAIPFHSFSICFNSKKHPATLLVNIIFTSCYLLISNMAVAAMSSKNLEVKDISGWHKDQLDWQTSPIDLSFLNATERPAGKHGFVKAKGDQLVFEDGTVAKFWGTNITAYTLFATPKYMVKAQAKRLSALGFNLVRLHHHDSPWVNPNIFGDQKSNNTKIINEDSIEKIDWWLKCLKEEGIYVWLDLHVGRSLKSGDGITAFDEIRKGKSTASLQGYSYVNQSIQNAMREFNSSYLNHVNKYTKLKYSDEPAIAAVLITNENDLTSHFGNALLPNKEVPQHSKIFMAKASLFANANGLSVDKTSRTWEHGPSKLFLNDLEHQFNTAMISHLRQLGVKVPIVTTSTWGDNPLSSLPALTSGDLVDAHAYQSYGALEKNPLYKSNLTNWMAAAQVVNKPMSVTEWNAEPFPTADRHTLALYVASQASFQGWDAIMQYAYAQEPLTGPGSPSNWHAYNDPSLLSTMPAAALMYRRGDLKMANITYVLDLGKDVLFNQLITPENSAFIRTATELGKLMIAMPSVKELPWLQKSDIPGSAKIFKDPNISLLAAGTTEATSDTGELKHNWAKGYLTVNTPMTQAVAGWIGEETFVLDDVEISSNTPNATIIVQSTDDNPINKSRKIIISLAARSVTETDGKLPFLSEPVEARLLVRAPKGLKLYQYFLEQKKKELPVSYKNGRYTVNLEKTTETYWVSLTQ
;
A
#
# COMPACT_ATOMS: atom_id res chain seq x y z
N MET A 1 4.53 -38.43 49.63
CA MET A 1 5.33 -37.21 49.32
C MET A 1 6.49 -37.45 48.37
N LEU A 2 7.16 -38.60 48.38
CA LEU A 2 8.31 -38.88 47.50
C LEU A 2 7.93 -39.06 46.02
N THR A 3 6.78 -39.64 45.72
CA THR A 3 6.28 -39.90 44.36
C THR A 3 5.87 -38.62 43.59
N THR A 4 5.44 -37.58 44.28
CA THR A 4 5.05 -36.31 43.64
C THR A 4 6.26 -35.49 43.22
N HIS A 5 7.37 -35.57 43.99
CA HIS A 5 8.59 -34.84 43.66
C HIS A 5 9.36 -35.49 42.48
N VAL A 6 9.28 -36.83 42.36
CA VAL A 6 9.90 -37.54 41.21
C VAL A 6 9.14 -37.24 39.91
N LEU A 7 7.81 -37.15 39.95
CA LEU A 7 7.02 -36.79 38.80
C LEU A 7 7.32 -35.33 38.35
N TYR A 8 7.50 -34.43 39.33
CA TYR A 8 7.86 -33.03 39.05
C TYR A 8 9.25 -32.91 38.40
N LEU A 9 10.23 -33.73 38.87
CA LEU A 9 11.56 -33.71 38.27
C LEU A 9 11.60 -34.27 36.86
N ILE A 10 10.81 -35.31 36.59
CA ILE A 10 10.68 -35.89 35.23
C ILE A 10 10.03 -34.88 34.25
N VAL A 11 9.03 -34.15 34.67
CA VAL A 11 8.37 -33.12 33.83
C VAL A 11 9.31 -31.97 33.54
N ILE A 12 10.11 -31.51 34.53
CA ILE A 12 11.09 -30.42 34.34
C ILE A 12 12.21 -30.87 33.43
N LEU A 13 12.73 -32.09 33.59
CA LEU A 13 13.80 -32.64 32.75
C LEU A 13 13.33 -32.88 31.31
N THR A 14 12.08 -33.33 31.11
CA THR A 14 11.52 -33.51 29.76
C THR A 14 11.32 -32.16 29.09
N PHE A 15 10.92 -31.14 29.84
CA PHE A 15 10.74 -29.77 29.30
C PHE A 15 12.10 -29.12 28.94
N ALA A 16 13.13 -29.34 29.76
CA ALA A 16 14.46 -28.84 29.45
C ALA A 16 15.08 -29.51 28.20
N LEU A 17 14.87 -30.80 28.01
CA LEU A 17 15.34 -31.56 26.84
C LEU A 17 14.60 -31.17 25.56
N VAL A 18 13.32 -30.80 25.64
CA VAL A 18 12.53 -30.29 24.51
C VAL A 18 12.97 -28.86 24.14
N LEU A 19 13.26 -28.03 25.15
CA LEU A 19 13.79 -26.66 24.92
C LEU A 19 15.21 -26.72 24.29
N GLU A 20 16.06 -27.60 24.75
CA GLU A 20 17.42 -27.77 24.22
C GLU A 20 17.42 -28.26 22.76
N ARG A 21 16.49 -29.15 22.39
CA ARG A 21 16.29 -29.56 20.99
C ARG A 21 15.70 -28.47 20.10
N LEU A 22 14.82 -27.63 20.64
CA LEU A 22 14.28 -26.46 19.92
C LEU A 22 15.36 -25.40 19.68
N VAL A 23 16.22 -25.13 20.65
CA VAL A 23 17.33 -24.17 20.52
C VAL A 23 18.40 -24.68 19.56
N LEU A 24 18.69 -25.98 19.53
CA LEU A 24 19.63 -26.59 18.60
C LEU A 24 19.12 -26.66 17.16
N HIS A 25 17.79 -26.64 16.93
CA HIS A 25 17.22 -26.59 15.57
C HIS A 25 17.14 -25.17 15.01
N THR A 26 17.10 -24.12 15.87
CA THR A 26 17.10 -22.71 15.44
C THR A 26 18.49 -22.13 15.20
N SER A 27 19.55 -22.81 15.64
CA SER A 27 20.93 -22.36 15.44
C SER A 27 21.54 -22.72 14.08
N SER A 28 20.84 -23.44 13.23
CA SER A 28 21.29 -23.79 11.86
C SER A 28 20.77 -22.85 10.76
N ILE A 29 20.00 -21.82 11.09
CA ILE A 29 19.56 -20.81 10.12
C ILE A 29 20.26 -19.49 10.46
N GLY A 30 21.14 -19.08 9.54
CA GLY A 30 22.07 -17.96 9.69
C GLY A 30 21.44 -16.60 9.93
N SER A 31 22.03 -15.96 10.90
CA SER A 31 22.20 -14.55 11.22
C SER A 31 21.38 -13.48 10.43
N ARG A 32 20.56 -12.72 11.13
CA ARG A 32 20.71 -11.29 11.49
C ARG A 32 19.39 -10.61 11.86
N ARG A 33 19.43 -10.06 13.06
CA ARG A 33 18.64 -9.03 13.74
C ARG A 33 17.69 -9.55 14.82
N ALA A 34 18.18 -9.42 16.05
CA ALA A 34 17.41 -9.59 17.27
C ALA A 34 16.42 -8.41 17.44
N ILE A 35 15.16 -8.74 17.64
CA ILE A 35 14.13 -7.85 18.16
C ILE A 35 14.17 -7.96 19.68
N PRO A 36 14.24 -6.87 20.46
CA PRO A 36 14.28 -6.96 21.92
C PRO A 36 12.89 -7.32 22.47
N PHE A 37 12.82 -8.43 23.17
CA PHE A 37 11.70 -8.79 24.03
C PHE A 37 11.64 -7.83 25.23
N HIS A 38 10.56 -7.08 25.35
CA HIS A 38 10.24 -6.38 26.59
C HIS A 38 9.58 -7.35 27.57
N SER A 39 10.22 -7.48 28.73
CA SER A 39 9.71 -8.21 29.88
C SER A 39 8.46 -7.53 30.45
N PHE A 40 7.34 -8.22 30.41
CA PHE A 40 6.15 -7.85 31.18
C PHE A 40 6.30 -8.35 32.61
N SER A 41 6.43 -7.44 33.57
CA SER A 41 6.27 -7.73 34.99
C SER A 41 4.82 -7.55 35.39
N ILE A 42 4.12 -8.63 35.64
CA ILE A 42 2.76 -8.60 36.21
C ILE A 42 2.88 -8.81 37.72
N CYS A 43 2.56 -7.79 38.51
CA CYS A 43 2.42 -7.91 39.95
C CYS A 43 1.06 -8.54 40.29
N PHE A 44 1.09 -9.75 40.79
CA PHE A 44 -0.10 -10.38 41.38
C PHE A 44 -0.01 -10.42 42.89
N ASN A 45 -1.04 -9.88 43.52
CA ASN A 45 -1.30 -10.05 44.95
C ASN A 45 -2.22 -11.28 45.12
N SER A 46 -1.68 -12.40 45.56
CA SER A 46 -2.45 -13.63 45.73
C SER A 46 -2.28 -14.26 47.10
N LYS A 47 -3.40 -14.38 47.78
CA LYS A 47 -3.60 -15.43 48.77
C LYS A 47 -4.71 -16.34 48.27
N LYS A 48 -4.39 -17.35 47.46
CA LYS A 48 -5.21 -18.58 47.24
C LYS A 48 -4.42 -19.60 46.41
N HIS A 49 -4.30 -20.80 46.96
CA HIS A 49 -3.79 -22.09 46.47
C HIS A 49 -2.91 -22.17 45.21
N PRO A 50 -1.65 -22.54 45.34
CA PRO A 50 -0.67 -22.54 44.23
C PRO A 50 -0.93 -23.62 43.15
N ALA A 51 -1.62 -24.70 43.46
CA ALA A 51 -1.84 -25.80 42.51
C ALA A 51 -2.85 -25.45 41.39
N THR A 52 -3.88 -24.67 41.67
CA THR A 52 -4.88 -24.26 40.67
C THR A 52 -4.33 -23.20 39.72
N LEU A 53 -3.40 -22.37 40.21
CA LEU A 53 -2.74 -21.36 39.39
C LEU A 53 -1.77 -21.98 38.38
N LEU A 54 -1.03 -23.02 38.81
CA LEU A 54 -0.08 -23.72 37.95
C LEU A 54 -0.78 -24.48 36.82
N VAL A 55 -1.90 -25.14 37.10
CA VAL A 55 -2.71 -25.85 36.09
C VAL A 55 -3.28 -24.88 35.05
N ASN A 56 -3.76 -23.72 35.48
CA ASN A 56 -4.30 -22.71 34.55
C ASN A 56 -3.20 -22.06 33.69
N ILE A 57 -2.01 -21.83 34.25
CA ILE A 57 -0.86 -21.31 33.45
C ILE A 57 -0.40 -22.35 32.44
N ILE A 58 -0.33 -23.62 32.80
CA ILE A 58 0.04 -24.70 31.87
C ILE A 58 -1.02 -24.86 30.77
N PHE A 59 -2.30 -24.84 31.10
CA PHE A 59 -3.37 -24.92 30.09
C PHE A 59 -3.40 -23.71 29.18
N THR A 60 -3.23 -22.49 29.70
CA THR A 60 -3.17 -21.26 28.90
C THR A 60 -1.93 -21.23 28.01
N SER A 61 -0.77 -21.68 28.53
CA SER A 61 0.46 -21.76 27.74
C SER A 61 0.40 -22.86 26.68
N CYS A 62 -0.20 -24.01 26.97
CA CYS A 62 -0.44 -25.07 25.97
C CYS A 62 -1.46 -24.62 24.91
N TYR A 63 -2.52 -23.91 25.30
CA TYR A 63 -3.50 -23.39 24.34
C TYR A 63 -2.90 -22.31 23.43
N LEU A 64 -2.07 -21.41 23.97
CA LEU A 64 -1.31 -20.42 23.21
C LEU A 64 -0.25 -21.08 22.30
N LEU A 65 0.41 -22.12 22.75
CA LEU A 65 1.37 -22.89 21.93
C LEU A 65 0.66 -23.67 20.81
N ILE A 66 -0.45 -24.31 21.11
CA ILE A 66 -1.23 -25.08 20.12
C ILE A 66 -1.88 -24.12 19.12
N SER A 67 -2.40 -22.96 19.56
CA SER A 67 -2.94 -21.95 18.66
C SER A 67 -1.86 -21.31 17.77
N ASN A 68 -0.66 -21.02 18.32
CA ASN A 68 0.46 -20.54 17.54
C ASN A 68 1.05 -21.60 16.59
N MET A 69 1.06 -22.87 16.97
CA MET A 69 1.48 -23.96 16.09
C MET A 69 0.44 -24.24 14.99
N ALA A 70 -0.85 -24.12 15.28
CA ALA A 70 -1.92 -24.23 14.28
C ALA A 70 -1.89 -23.03 13.29
N VAL A 71 -1.64 -21.81 13.79
CA VAL A 71 -1.45 -20.62 12.94
C VAL A 71 -0.17 -20.73 12.12
N ALA A 72 0.92 -21.25 12.70
CA ALA A 72 2.17 -21.50 11.96
C ALA A 72 2.00 -22.61 10.91
N ALA A 73 1.22 -23.66 11.19
CA ALA A 73 0.96 -24.75 10.25
C ALA A 73 0.03 -24.32 9.10
N MET A 74 -0.92 -23.41 9.33
CA MET A 74 -1.73 -22.82 8.26
C MET A 74 -0.93 -21.82 7.40
N SER A 75 0.06 -21.12 7.97
CA SER A 75 0.93 -20.19 7.24
C SER A 75 1.96 -20.89 6.34
N SER A 76 2.29 -22.16 6.60
CA SER A 76 3.31 -22.89 5.86
C SER A 76 2.86 -23.32 4.44
N LYS A 77 1.57 -23.31 4.12
CA LYS A 77 1.07 -23.64 2.77
C LYS A 77 1.60 -22.69 1.68
N ASN A 78 1.92 -21.45 2.02
CA ASN A 78 2.28 -20.41 1.05
C ASN A 78 3.79 -20.20 0.86
N LEU A 79 4.65 -20.68 1.73
CA LEU A 79 6.06 -20.25 1.78
C LEU A 79 7.05 -21.16 1.06
N GLU A 80 6.74 -22.43 0.82
CA GLU A 80 7.67 -23.36 0.16
C GLU A 80 7.12 -23.85 -1.18
N VAL A 81 7.67 -23.31 -2.25
CA VAL A 81 7.58 -23.95 -3.56
C VAL A 81 8.59 -25.10 -3.57
N LYS A 82 8.13 -26.31 -3.28
CA LYS A 82 9.00 -27.50 -3.17
C LYS A 82 9.36 -28.10 -4.52
N ASP A 83 8.54 -27.90 -5.55
CA ASP A 83 8.73 -28.44 -6.88
C ASP A 83 8.46 -27.36 -7.91
N ILE A 84 9.49 -27.01 -8.67
CA ILE A 84 9.45 -26.08 -9.79
C ILE A 84 9.62 -26.82 -11.14
N SER A 85 9.53 -28.16 -11.13
CA SER A 85 9.62 -28.95 -12.34
C SER A 85 8.45 -28.64 -13.28
N GLY A 86 8.75 -28.34 -14.53
CA GLY A 86 7.75 -27.93 -15.51
C GLY A 86 7.32 -26.45 -15.43
N TRP A 87 7.95 -25.65 -14.58
CA TRP A 87 7.76 -24.20 -14.63
C TRP A 87 8.54 -23.62 -15.81
N HIS A 88 7.96 -22.63 -16.47
CA HIS A 88 8.59 -22.01 -17.64
C HIS A 88 9.39 -20.76 -17.23
N LYS A 89 10.44 -20.47 -18.02
CA LYS A 89 11.18 -19.22 -17.86
C LYS A 89 10.29 -18.05 -18.24
N ASP A 90 10.42 -16.97 -17.48
CA ASP A 90 9.73 -15.74 -17.77
C ASP A 90 10.09 -15.20 -19.15
N GLN A 91 9.07 -14.70 -19.84
CA GLN A 91 9.16 -14.15 -21.19
C GLN A 91 8.66 -12.70 -21.24
N LEU A 92 8.60 -11.99 -20.10
CA LEU A 92 8.23 -10.58 -20.10
C LEU A 92 9.32 -9.73 -20.77
N ASP A 93 8.90 -8.89 -21.71
CA ASP A 93 9.76 -7.85 -22.23
C ASP A 93 9.71 -6.63 -21.32
N TRP A 94 10.87 -6.25 -20.75
CA TRP A 94 10.98 -5.10 -19.87
C TRP A 94 10.88 -3.75 -20.61
N GLN A 95 10.93 -3.73 -21.95
CA GLN A 95 10.87 -2.51 -22.78
C GLN A 95 9.48 -2.24 -23.35
N THR A 96 8.75 -3.30 -23.68
CA THR A 96 7.43 -3.20 -24.32
C THR A 96 6.35 -3.91 -23.50
N SER A 97 5.10 -3.82 -23.94
CA SER A 97 3.99 -4.59 -23.38
C SER A 97 3.36 -5.46 -24.47
N PRO A 98 3.09 -6.76 -24.22
CA PRO A 98 2.39 -7.62 -25.16
C PRO A 98 0.91 -7.26 -25.32
N ILE A 99 0.34 -6.54 -24.38
CA ILE A 99 -1.02 -6.00 -24.42
C ILE A 99 -0.99 -4.47 -24.48
N ASP A 100 -2.04 -3.87 -25.02
CA ASP A 100 -2.14 -2.40 -25.14
C ASP A 100 -3.48 -1.89 -24.61
N LEU A 101 -3.44 -1.31 -23.41
CA LEU A 101 -4.53 -0.61 -22.78
C LEU A 101 -4.37 0.93 -22.84
N SER A 102 -3.49 1.44 -23.71
CA SER A 102 -3.23 2.89 -23.84
C SER A 102 -4.46 3.68 -24.27
N PHE A 103 -5.50 3.01 -24.79
CA PHE A 103 -6.79 3.63 -25.08
C PHE A 103 -7.47 4.20 -23.83
N LEU A 104 -7.19 3.65 -22.64
CA LEU A 104 -7.69 4.21 -21.39
C LEU A 104 -7.18 5.62 -21.10
N ASN A 105 -6.05 6.02 -21.70
CA ASN A 105 -5.48 7.35 -21.60
C ASN A 105 -5.87 8.28 -22.77
N ALA A 106 -6.67 7.83 -23.73
CA ALA A 106 -6.93 8.59 -24.94
C ALA A 106 -7.61 9.94 -24.69
N THR A 107 -8.51 10.01 -23.70
CA THR A 107 -9.18 11.25 -23.29
C THR A 107 -8.26 12.18 -22.50
N GLU A 108 -7.22 11.66 -21.88
CA GLU A 108 -6.27 12.37 -21.02
C GLU A 108 -5.01 12.87 -21.77
N ARG A 109 -4.83 12.51 -23.04
CA ARG A 109 -3.64 12.90 -23.80
C ARG A 109 -3.75 14.32 -24.37
N PRO A 110 -2.80 15.22 -24.00
CA PRO A 110 -1.79 15.10 -22.95
C PRO A 110 -2.40 15.21 -21.55
N ALA A 111 -1.75 14.64 -20.52
CA ALA A 111 -2.19 14.79 -19.14
C ALA A 111 -2.29 16.29 -18.76
N GLY A 112 -3.29 16.64 -17.95
CA GLY A 112 -3.62 18.04 -17.66
C GLY A 112 -4.62 18.67 -18.63
N LYS A 113 -5.15 17.93 -19.61
CA LYS A 113 -6.13 18.42 -20.59
C LYS A 113 -7.44 18.87 -19.92
N HIS A 114 -7.82 18.26 -18.81
CA HIS A 114 -9.02 18.58 -18.04
C HIS A 114 -8.78 19.66 -16.95
N GLY A 115 -7.62 20.36 -17.00
CA GLY A 115 -7.22 21.32 -15.98
C GLY A 115 -6.63 20.64 -14.74
N PHE A 116 -6.61 21.37 -13.62
CA PHE A 116 -6.02 20.90 -12.37
C PHE A 116 -6.93 19.93 -11.64
N VAL A 117 -6.33 18.92 -10.98
CA VAL A 117 -7.03 18.07 -10.01
C VAL A 117 -7.45 18.91 -8.80
N LYS A 118 -8.63 18.64 -8.26
CA LYS A 118 -9.21 19.28 -7.07
C LYS A 118 -9.79 18.21 -6.13
N ALA A 119 -9.78 18.51 -4.85
CA ALA A 119 -10.54 17.75 -3.85
C ALA A 119 -11.98 18.31 -3.76
N LYS A 120 -12.98 17.44 -3.86
CA LYS A 120 -14.41 17.81 -3.75
C LYS A 120 -15.17 16.74 -2.96
N GLY A 121 -15.53 17.07 -1.72
CA GLY A 121 -16.09 16.07 -0.80
C GLY A 121 -15.10 14.94 -0.56
N ASP A 122 -15.53 13.72 -0.79
CA ASP A 122 -14.72 12.50 -0.65
C ASP A 122 -14.14 11.98 -1.98
N GLN A 123 -14.02 12.87 -3.00
CA GLN A 123 -13.53 12.50 -4.34
C GLN A 123 -12.51 13.50 -4.88
N LEU A 124 -11.62 13.00 -5.72
CA LEU A 124 -10.82 13.82 -6.62
C LEU A 124 -11.61 14.08 -7.92
N VAL A 125 -11.58 15.32 -8.38
CA VAL A 125 -12.19 15.74 -9.64
C VAL A 125 -11.22 16.61 -10.41
N PHE A 126 -11.34 16.66 -11.73
CA PHE A 126 -10.66 17.65 -12.53
C PHE A 126 -11.39 19.02 -12.48
N GLU A 127 -10.73 20.05 -12.94
CA GLU A 127 -11.26 21.41 -12.95
C GLU A 127 -12.55 21.54 -13.79
N ASP A 128 -12.71 20.72 -14.82
CA ASP A 128 -13.93 20.64 -15.64
C ASP A 128 -15.08 19.85 -14.99
N GLY A 129 -14.84 19.28 -13.78
CA GLY A 129 -15.82 18.50 -13.02
C GLY A 129 -15.82 17.00 -13.32
N THR A 130 -15.01 16.53 -14.26
CA THR A 130 -14.83 15.10 -14.52
C THR A 130 -14.19 14.40 -13.31
N VAL A 131 -14.65 13.21 -12.95
CA VAL A 131 -14.07 12.42 -11.85
C VAL A 131 -12.63 12.02 -12.19
N ALA A 132 -11.70 12.33 -11.28
CA ALA A 132 -10.29 11.99 -11.41
C ALA A 132 -10.00 10.69 -10.66
N LYS A 133 -9.77 9.60 -11.39
CA LYS A 133 -9.50 8.27 -10.83
C LYS A 133 -8.18 7.74 -11.35
N PHE A 134 -7.26 7.42 -10.42
CA PHE A 134 -5.88 7.14 -10.77
C PHE A 134 -5.43 5.74 -10.35
N TRP A 135 -4.94 4.96 -11.32
CA TRP A 135 -4.20 3.73 -11.12
C TRP A 135 -2.74 3.96 -11.45
N GLY A 136 -1.88 3.87 -10.45
CA GLY A 136 -0.51 4.33 -10.55
C GLY A 136 0.53 3.35 -10.02
N THR A 137 1.77 3.82 -10.13
CA THR A 137 2.95 3.17 -9.58
C THR A 137 4.02 4.21 -9.21
N ASN A 138 5.07 3.76 -8.52
CA ASN A 138 6.21 4.59 -8.15
C ASN A 138 7.40 4.35 -9.09
N ILE A 139 8.01 5.42 -9.56
CA ILE A 139 9.35 5.44 -10.16
C ILE A 139 10.27 6.12 -9.16
N THR A 140 11.33 5.44 -8.74
CA THR A 140 12.06 5.87 -7.56
C THR A 140 13.57 5.93 -7.79
N ALA A 141 14.27 6.75 -7.01
CA ALA A 141 15.69 6.67 -6.80
C ALA A 141 16.54 6.74 -8.11
N TYR A 142 17.35 5.71 -8.35
CA TYR A 142 18.24 5.65 -9.52
C TYR A 142 17.49 5.61 -10.85
N THR A 143 16.26 5.12 -10.87
CA THR A 143 15.42 5.13 -12.08
C THR A 143 15.21 6.55 -12.60
N LEU A 144 15.05 7.54 -11.71
CA LEU A 144 14.84 8.94 -12.07
C LEU A 144 16.05 9.55 -12.76
N PHE A 145 17.27 9.24 -12.27
CA PHE A 145 18.47 9.97 -12.63
C PHE A 145 19.41 9.24 -13.59
N ALA A 146 19.31 7.90 -13.67
CA ALA A 146 20.26 7.11 -14.44
C ALA A 146 19.63 6.37 -15.63
N THR A 147 18.30 6.40 -15.81
CA THR A 147 17.64 5.87 -17.00
C THR A 147 17.91 6.75 -18.22
N PRO A 148 18.39 6.22 -19.37
CA PRO A 148 18.61 7.00 -20.58
C PRO A 148 17.32 7.62 -21.12
N LYS A 149 17.42 8.83 -21.71
CA LYS A 149 16.24 9.57 -22.21
C LYS A 149 15.37 8.80 -23.20
N TYR A 150 15.98 8.04 -24.12
CA TYR A 150 15.22 7.24 -25.09
C TYR A 150 14.42 6.13 -24.38
N MET A 151 14.99 5.59 -23.31
CA MET A 151 14.33 4.56 -22.52
C MET A 151 13.21 5.15 -21.65
N VAL A 152 13.38 6.33 -21.06
CA VAL A 152 12.30 7.06 -20.36
C VAL A 152 11.08 7.20 -21.27
N LYS A 153 11.27 7.58 -22.54
CA LYS A 153 10.17 7.67 -23.52
C LYS A 153 9.54 6.32 -23.82
N ALA A 154 10.34 5.25 -23.94
CA ALA A 154 9.84 3.89 -24.13
C ALA A 154 9.03 3.39 -22.93
N GLN A 155 9.53 3.67 -21.71
CA GLN A 155 8.86 3.27 -20.48
C GLN A 155 7.55 4.06 -20.23
N ALA A 156 7.48 5.33 -20.58
CA ALA A 156 6.22 6.09 -20.52
C ALA A 156 5.15 5.45 -21.43
N LYS A 157 5.51 5.02 -22.64
CA LYS A 157 4.61 4.27 -23.54
C LYS A 157 4.20 2.92 -22.95
N ARG A 158 5.17 2.18 -22.38
CA ARG A 158 4.90 0.88 -21.75
C ARG A 158 3.94 1.02 -20.57
N LEU A 159 4.14 2.02 -19.70
CA LEU A 159 3.25 2.31 -18.59
C LEU A 159 1.82 2.62 -19.06
N SER A 160 1.68 3.42 -20.12
CA SER A 160 0.39 3.69 -20.75
C SER A 160 -0.26 2.40 -21.30
N ALA A 161 0.51 1.56 -22.01
CA ALA A 161 0.04 0.28 -22.53
C ALA A 161 -0.37 -0.71 -21.41
N LEU A 162 0.25 -0.64 -20.24
CA LEU A 162 -0.12 -1.40 -19.05
C LEU A 162 -1.33 -0.81 -18.29
N GLY A 163 -1.87 0.31 -18.75
CA GLY A 163 -3.08 0.93 -18.18
C GLY A 163 -2.83 1.92 -17.05
N PHE A 164 -1.57 2.29 -16.75
CA PHE A 164 -1.28 3.31 -15.75
C PHE A 164 -1.63 4.72 -16.25
N ASN A 165 -2.17 5.55 -15.34
CA ASN A 165 -2.40 6.98 -15.59
C ASN A 165 -1.84 7.90 -14.48
N LEU A 166 -1.06 7.35 -13.55
CA LEU A 166 -0.39 8.11 -12.50
C LEU A 166 0.98 7.50 -12.21
N VAL A 167 2.00 8.35 -12.03
CA VAL A 167 3.34 7.96 -11.58
C VAL A 167 3.79 8.89 -10.47
N ARG A 168 4.18 8.33 -9.34
CA ARG A 168 4.84 9.06 -8.25
C ARG A 168 6.35 9.08 -8.47
N LEU A 169 6.94 10.28 -8.46
CA LEU A 169 8.39 10.48 -8.54
C LEU A 169 8.96 10.52 -7.13
N HIS A 170 9.59 9.43 -6.70
CA HIS A 170 9.91 9.19 -5.30
C HIS A 170 11.42 9.01 -5.05
N HIS A 171 11.90 9.22 -3.82
CA HIS A 171 13.31 9.14 -3.41
C HIS A 171 14.27 10.02 -4.25
N HIS A 172 13.76 11.12 -4.80
CA HIS A 172 14.59 12.06 -5.58
C HIS A 172 15.63 12.81 -4.74
N ASP A 173 15.43 12.91 -3.42
CA ASP A 173 16.27 13.64 -2.45
C ASP A 173 17.02 12.72 -1.46
N SER A 174 16.90 11.42 -1.61
CA SER A 174 17.44 10.46 -0.64
C SER A 174 18.96 10.34 -0.70
N PRO A 175 19.64 10.23 0.46
CA PRO A 175 21.11 10.29 0.53
C PRO A 175 21.82 9.06 -0.05
N TRP A 176 21.11 7.94 -0.18
CA TRP A 176 21.64 6.72 -0.76
C TRP A 176 21.57 6.70 -2.30
N VAL A 177 20.92 7.69 -2.91
CA VAL A 177 20.84 7.89 -4.37
C VAL A 177 21.91 8.89 -4.81
N ASN A 178 22.81 8.49 -5.72
CA ASN A 178 23.90 9.34 -6.20
C ASN A 178 24.10 9.17 -7.72
N PRO A 179 23.88 10.23 -8.55
CA PRO A 179 23.40 11.54 -8.13
C PRO A 179 21.91 11.51 -7.73
N ASN A 180 21.52 12.45 -6.86
CA ASN A 180 20.12 12.75 -6.55
C ASN A 180 19.78 14.17 -7.02
N ILE A 181 18.66 14.74 -6.54
CA ILE A 181 18.22 16.11 -6.94
C ILE A 181 19.24 17.20 -6.61
N PHE A 182 20.14 16.97 -5.64
CA PHE A 182 21.22 17.86 -5.26
C PHE A 182 22.55 17.56 -5.98
N GLY A 183 22.55 16.68 -6.98
CA GLY A 183 23.72 16.26 -7.75
C GLY A 183 24.51 15.11 -7.09
N ASP A 184 25.84 15.12 -7.25
CA ASP A 184 26.76 14.05 -6.82
C ASP A 184 27.04 14.02 -5.31
N GLN A 185 26.32 14.81 -4.54
CA GLN A 185 26.37 14.89 -3.09
C GLN A 185 27.71 15.32 -2.47
N LYS A 186 28.65 15.82 -3.26
CA LYS A 186 29.94 16.38 -2.75
C LYS A 186 29.74 17.69 -2.00
N SER A 187 28.66 18.44 -2.30
CA SER A 187 28.31 19.66 -1.57
C SER A 187 28.12 19.39 -0.08
N ASN A 188 28.52 20.33 0.77
CA ASN A 188 28.26 20.30 2.21
C ASN A 188 26.85 20.78 2.59
N ASN A 189 25.99 21.04 1.62
CA ASN A 189 24.60 21.48 1.82
C ASN A 189 23.64 20.86 0.80
N THR A 190 22.33 21.03 1.03
CA THR A 190 21.23 20.58 0.18
C THR A 190 20.33 21.77 -0.23
N LYS A 191 20.94 22.94 -0.50
CA LYS A 191 20.22 24.18 -0.82
C LYS A 191 19.95 24.35 -2.32
N ILE A 192 20.87 23.84 -3.15
CA ILE A 192 20.85 24.08 -4.60
C ILE A 192 20.38 22.81 -5.30
N ILE A 193 19.35 22.95 -6.10
CA ILE A 193 18.89 21.91 -7.02
C ILE A 193 19.89 21.84 -8.18
N ASN A 194 20.38 20.64 -8.48
CA ASN A 194 21.30 20.41 -9.58
C ASN A 194 20.56 20.45 -10.93
N GLU A 195 21.07 21.25 -11.89
CA GLU A 195 20.41 21.45 -13.18
C GLU A 195 20.31 20.17 -14.02
N ASP A 196 21.34 19.32 -14.02
CA ASP A 196 21.31 18.05 -14.76
C ASP A 196 20.34 17.05 -14.14
N SER A 197 20.20 17.07 -12.82
CA SER A 197 19.27 16.19 -12.10
C SER A 197 17.81 16.60 -12.32
N ILE A 198 17.51 17.89 -12.20
CA ILE A 198 16.13 18.37 -12.41
C ILE A 198 15.71 18.24 -13.87
N GLU A 199 16.64 18.38 -14.82
CA GLU A 199 16.36 18.18 -16.25
C GLU A 199 15.92 16.74 -16.56
N LYS A 200 16.40 15.75 -15.81
CA LYS A 200 15.93 14.36 -15.93
C LYS A 200 14.52 14.19 -15.42
N ILE A 201 14.17 14.85 -14.31
CA ILE A 201 12.78 14.88 -13.81
C ILE A 201 11.86 15.59 -14.81
N ASP A 202 12.31 16.72 -15.39
CA ASP A 202 11.60 17.42 -16.47
C ASP A 202 11.28 16.48 -17.65
N TRP A 203 12.25 15.65 -18.03
CA TRP A 203 12.09 14.72 -19.13
C TRP A 203 11.09 13.60 -18.81
N TRP A 204 11.14 13.04 -17.58
CA TRP A 204 10.13 12.08 -17.11
C TRP A 204 8.74 12.67 -17.16
N LEU A 205 8.53 13.86 -16.57
CA LEU A 205 7.24 14.54 -16.56
C LEU A 205 6.73 14.76 -17.98
N LYS A 206 7.57 15.26 -18.88
CA LYS A 206 7.21 15.48 -20.30
C LYS A 206 6.78 14.20 -21.00
N CYS A 207 7.54 13.12 -20.85
CA CYS A 207 7.22 11.85 -21.51
C CYS A 207 5.94 11.21 -20.95
N LEU A 208 5.74 11.26 -19.64
CA LEU A 208 4.52 10.77 -18.97
C LEU A 208 3.30 11.59 -19.42
N LYS A 209 3.41 12.91 -19.41
CA LYS A 209 2.35 13.84 -19.85
C LYS A 209 1.89 13.54 -21.29
N GLU A 210 2.81 13.29 -22.22
CA GLU A 210 2.47 12.96 -23.62
C GLU A 210 1.68 11.66 -23.75
N GLU A 211 1.88 10.71 -22.83
CA GLU A 211 1.13 9.45 -22.80
C GLU A 211 -0.15 9.49 -21.95
N GLY A 212 -0.56 10.68 -21.48
CA GLY A 212 -1.76 10.86 -20.66
C GLY A 212 -1.59 10.37 -19.24
N ILE A 213 -0.34 10.33 -18.74
CA ILE A 213 -0.01 9.90 -17.39
C ILE A 213 0.30 11.12 -16.53
N TYR A 214 -0.42 11.25 -15.43
CA TYR A 214 -0.22 12.31 -14.43
C TYR A 214 0.98 11.99 -13.53
N VAL A 215 1.48 13.00 -12.84
CA VAL A 215 2.62 12.90 -11.92
C VAL A 215 2.16 13.25 -10.50
N TRP A 216 2.49 12.42 -9.53
CA TRP A 216 2.43 12.74 -8.11
C TRP A 216 3.80 13.23 -7.67
N LEU A 217 3.86 14.44 -7.10
CA LEU A 217 5.10 15.12 -6.80
C LEU A 217 5.36 15.13 -5.29
N ASP A 218 6.42 14.45 -4.85
CA ASP A 218 6.90 14.54 -3.48
C ASP A 218 7.84 15.74 -3.31
N LEU A 219 7.79 16.38 -2.14
CA LEU A 219 8.72 17.48 -1.81
C LEU A 219 9.88 16.99 -0.94
N HIS A 220 9.60 16.27 0.15
CA HIS A 220 10.63 15.75 1.06
C HIS A 220 10.38 14.28 1.36
N VAL A 221 11.28 13.42 0.91
CA VAL A 221 11.20 11.96 1.12
C VAL A 221 12.27 11.50 2.10
N GLY A 222 13.53 11.55 1.70
CA GLY A 222 14.67 11.08 2.47
C GLY A 222 15.75 12.14 2.66
N ARG A 223 15.44 13.42 2.43
CA ARG A 223 16.41 14.51 2.49
C ARG A 223 17.24 14.46 3.76
N SER A 224 18.54 14.32 3.59
CA SER A 224 19.52 14.35 4.68
C SER A 224 20.21 15.70 4.72
N LEU A 225 19.92 16.46 5.78
CA LEU A 225 20.51 17.77 6.05
C LEU A 225 22.01 17.65 6.33
N LYS A 226 22.78 18.63 5.90
CA LYS A 226 24.25 18.70 6.01
C LYS A 226 24.68 19.93 6.80
N SER A 227 25.94 20.00 7.20
CA SER A 227 26.47 21.10 8.04
C SER A 227 26.32 22.47 7.40
N GLY A 228 26.38 22.56 6.06
CA GLY A 228 26.23 23.82 5.30
C GLY A 228 24.76 24.26 5.12
N ASP A 229 23.79 23.48 5.56
CA ASP A 229 22.37 23.88 5.49
C ASP A 229 21.99 24.93 6.53
N GLY A 230 22.85 25.19 7.54
CA GLY A 230 22.62 26.22 8.53
C GLY A 230 21.56 25.85 9.56
N ILE A 231 21.44 24.58 9.87
CA ILE A 231 20.43 24.07 10.81
C ILE A 231 20.87 24.34 12.25
N THR A 232 20.00 24.99 13.03
CA THR A 232 20.22 25.22 14.45
C THR A 232 20.25 23.89 15.20
N ALA A 233 21.24 23.72 16.09
CA ALA A 233 21.45 22.48 16.85
C ALA A 233 21.63 21.24 15.97
N PHE A 234 22.28 21.40 14.81
CA PHE A 234 22.55 20.32 13.86
C PHE A 234 23.30 19.15 14.49
N ASP A 235 24.28 19.44 15.37
CA ASP A 235 25.10 18.41 16.04
C ASP A 235 24.29 17.45 16.89
N GLU A 236 23.18 17.90 17.49
CA GLU A 236 22.28 17.03 18.26
C GLU A 236 21.60 15.98 17.38
N ILE A 237 21.13 16.38 16.20
CA ILE A 237 20.33 15.51 15.33
C ILE A 237 21.18 14.64 14.38
N ARG A 238 22.40 15.06 14.05
CA ARG A 238 23.31 14.23 13.25
C ARG A 238 23.93 13.06 14.02
N LYS A 239 23.92 13.11 15.36
CA LYS A 239 24.42 12.02 16.25
C LYS A 239 25.77 11.46 15.83
N GLY A 240 26.74 12.35 15.61
CA GLY A 240 28.10 12.00 15.16
C GLY A 240 28.25 11.61 13.67
N LYS A 241 27.15 11.56 12.90
CA LYS A 241 27.19 11.33 11.44
C LYS A 241 27.46 12.62 10.68
N SER A 242 27.73 12.54 9.38
CA SER A 242 27.91 13.70 8.48
C SER A 242 26.59 14.38 8.11
N THR A 243 25.47 13.69 8.26
CA THR A 243 24.14 14.16 7.87
C THR A 243 23.11 13.88 8.98
N ALA A 244 21.97 14.58 8.89
CA ALA A 244 20.83 14.41 9.81
C ALA A 244 19.52 14.28 9.04
N SER A 245 18.61 13.40 9.50
CA SER A 245 17.24 13.35 8.99
C SER A 245 16.44 14.58 9.43
N LEU A 246 15.52 15.03 8.62
CA LEU A 246 14.54 16.07 9.00
C LEU A 246 13.33 15.49 9.75
N GLN A 247 13.12 14.15 9.68
CA GLN A 247 11.93 13.49 10.22
C GLN A 247 11.79 13.71 11.74
N GLY A 248 10.60 14.09 12.16
CA GLY A 248 10.29 14.43 13.54
C GLY A 248 10.82 15.81 13.98
N TYR A 249 12.06 16.16 13.62
CA TYR A 249 12.68 17.43 14.01
C TYR A 249 12.08 18.64 13.27
N SER A 250 11.55 18.44 12.07
CA SER A 250 10.87 19.47 11.28
C SER A 250 9.71 20.14 12.03
N TYR A 251 9.08 19.45 12.95
CA TYR A 251 7.92 19.97 13.71
C TYR A 251 8.29 20.99 14.80
N VAL A 252 9.54 21.00 15.25
CA VAL A 252 10.00 21.88 16.32
C VAL A 252 11.16 22.79 15.92
N ASN A 253 11.87 22.51 14.83
CA ASN A 253 13.04 23.25 14.40
C ASN A 253 12.72 24.20 13.25
N GLN A 254 12.67 25.51 13.55
CA GLN A 254 12.34 26.55 12.57
C GLN A 254 13.35 26.64 11.41
N SER A 255 14.64 26.36 11.66
CA SER A 255 15.65 26.40 10.60
C SER A 255 15.49 25.23 9.60
N ILE A 256 15.03 24.06 10.06
CA ILE A 256 14.62 22.95 9.18
C ILE A 256 13.42 23.38 8.32
N GLN A 257 12.39 23.96 8.94
CA GLN A 257 11.22 24.45 8.21
C GLN A 257 11.58 25.51 7.16
N ASN A 258 12.53 26.38 7.47
CA ASN A 258 13.02 27.39 6.52
C ASN A 258 13.75 26.73 5.34
N ALA A 259 14.63 25.76 5.61
CA ALA A 259 15.32 25.00 4.58
C ALA A 259 14.35 24.18 3.68
N MET A 260 13.24 23.70 4.26
CA MET A 260 12.15 23.06 3.51
C MET A 260 11.45 24.08 2.59
N ARG A 261 11.11 25.26 3.09
CA ARG A 261 10.47 26.32 2.28
C ARG A 261 11.36 26.83 1.14
N GLU A 262 12.66 26.97 1.38
CA GLU A 262 13.64 27.33 0.35
C GLU A 262 13.66 26.28 -0.78
N PHE A 263 13.72 25.01 -0.42
CA PHE A 263 13.65 23.92 -1.40
C PHE A 263 12.32 23.93 -2.16
N ASN A 264 11.19 24.02 -1.45
CA ASN A 264 9.86 24.07 -2.05
C ASN A 264 9.73 25.21 -3.05
N SER A 265 10.27 26.39 -2.69
CA SER A 265 10.27 27.58 -3.57
C SER A 265 11.11 27.33 -4.83
N SER A 266 12.29 26.76 -4.70
CA SER A 266 13.16 26.45 -5.83
C SER A 266 12.57 25.39 -6.75
N TYR A 267 12.00 24.32 -6.16
CA TYR A 267 11.47 23.17 -6.90
C TYR A 267 10.17 23.51 -7.62
N LEU A 268 9.22 24.18 -6.96
CA LEU A 268 7.91 24.49 -7.53
C LEU A 268 7.93 25.67 -8.52
N ASN A 269 8.87 26.62 -8.36
CA ASN A 269 9.09 27.69 -9.33
C ASN A 269 10.01 27.29 -10.49
N HIS A 270 10.60 26.08 -10.44
CA HIS A 270 11.38 25.58 -11.57
C HIS A 270 10.51 25.50 -12.82
N VAL A 271 11.02 26.03 -13.95
CA VAL A 271 10.36 25.96 -15.25
C VAL A 271 10.86 24.74 -16.00
N ASN A 272 10.00 23.76 -16.18
CA ASN A 272 10.32 22.57 -16.93
C ASN A 272 10.83 22.92 -18.33
N LYS A 273 12.02 22.46 -18.67
CA LYS A 273 12.71 22.75 -19.93
C LYS A 273 11.90 22.34 -21.17
N TYR A 274 11.02 21.36 -21.07
CA TYR A 274 10.28 20.79 -22.19
C TYR A 274 8.83 21.29 -22.25
N THR A 275 8.11 21.32 -21.11
CA THR A 275 6.71 21.77 -21.08
C THR A 275 6.59 23.30 -21.02
N LYS A 276 7.66 24.00 -20.64
CA LYS A 276 7.73 25.46 -20.48
C LYS A 276 6.82 26.01 -19.38
N LEU A 277 6.33 25.14 -18.50
CA LEU A 277 5.52 25.50 -17.34
C LEU A 277 6.32 25.38 -16.05
N LYS A 278 6.02 26.20 -15.05
CA LYS A 278 6.47 25.97 -13.69
C LYS A 278 5.82 24.70 -13.15
N TYR A 279 6.47 24.00 -12.22
CA TYR A 279 5.83 22.84 -11.59
C TYR A 279 4.54 23.23 -10.84
N SER A 280 4.49 24.42 -10.22
CA SER A 280 3.27 24.95 -9.60
C SER A 280 2.11 25.21 -10.58
N ASP A 281 2.42 25.41 -11.87
CA ASP A 281 1.47 25.70 -12.94
C ASP A 281 1.23 24.52 -13.90
N GLU A 282 1.84 23.36 -13.63
CA GLU A 282 1.75 22.18 -14.50
C GLU A 282 0.52 21.32 -14.16
N PRO A 283 -0.54 21.31 -14.98
CA PRO A 283 -1.76 20.56 -14.69
C PRO A 283 -1.60 19.03 -14.83
N ALA A 284 -0.48 18.56 -15.40
CA ALA A 284 -0.14 17.13 -15.37
C ALA A 284 0.35 16.66 -13.99
N ILE A 285 0.63 17.57 -13.05
CA ILE A 285 0.86 17.22 -11.65
C ILE A 285 -0.50 17.04 -10.98
N ALA A 286 -0.77 15.83 -10.45
CA ALA A 286 -2.05 15.47 -9.85
C ALA A 286 -2.17 15.91 -8.38
N ALA A 287 -1.08 15.83 -7.63
CA ALA A 287 -1.00 16.23 -6.22
C ALA A 287 0.44 16.50 -5.80
N VAL A 288 0.59 17.15 -4.64
CA VAL A 288 1.89 17.43 -4.00
C VAL A 288 1.88 16.88 -2.59
N LEU A 289 2.89 16.08 -2.22
CA LEU A 289 3.11 15.54 -0.86
C LEU A 289 4.20 16.36 -0.15
N ILE A 290 3.91 16.86 1.06
CA ILE A 290 4.86 17.67 1.83
C ILE A 290 6.01 16.81 2.34
N THR A 291 5.73 15.74 3.07
CA THR A 291 6.72 14.81 3.61
C THR A 291 6.27 13.36 3.49
N ASN A 292 7.19 12.47 3.19
CA ASN A 292 6.93 11.04 3.20
C ASN A 292 7.11 10.47 4.62
N GLU A 293 6.12 9.74 5.13
CA GLU A 293 6.22 8.96 6.38
C GLU A 293 6.87 9.72 7.54
N ASN A 294 6.36 10.89 7.87
CA ASN A 294 6.97 11.80 8.86
C ASN A 294 5.96 12.27 9.91
N ASP A 295 5.18 11.37 10.49
CA ASP A 295 4.23 11.70 11.54
C ASP A 295 4.87 11.76 12.95
N LEU A 296 4.37 12.65 13.81
CA LEU A 296 4.77 12.70 15.21
C LEU A 296 4.00 11.72 16.09
N THR A 297 2.74 11.53 15.78
CA THR A 297 1.76 10.92 16.70
C THR A 297 2.10 9.47 17.02
N SER A 298 2.69 8.74 16.07
CA SER A 298 3.05 7.32 16.24
C SER A 298 4.54 7.06 16.18
N HIS A 299 5.28 7.69 15.25
CA HIS A 299 6.67 7.29 14.95
C HIS A 299 7.71 8.26 15.52
N PHE A 300 7.63 9.54 15.22
CA PHE A 300 8.76 10.44 15.49
C PHE A 300 8.64 11.29 16.76
N GLY A 301 7.50 11.30 17.44
CA GLY A 301 7.33 12.04 18.69
C GLY A 301 8.35 11.66 19.77
N ASN A 302 8.68 10.37 19.86
CA ASN A 302 9.68 9.88 20.82
C ASN A 302 11.10 10.41 20.58
N ALA A 303 11.45 10.82 19.35
CA ALA A 303 12.77 11.36 19.02
C ALA A 303 13.05 12.72 19.68
N LEU A 304 12.00 13.42 20.13
CA LEU A 304 12.06 14.77 20.72
C LEU A 304 12.15 14.77 22.25
N LEU A 305 12.19 13.60 22.88
CA LEU A 305 12.19 13.48 24.35
C LEU A 305 13.56 13.79 24.95
N PRO A 306 13.62 14.26 26.22
CA PRO A 306 14.89 14.61 26.88
C PRO A 306 15.95 13.51 26.92
N ASN A 307 15.52 12.24 27.02
CA ASN A 307 16.40 11.08 27.04
C ASN A 307 16.98 10.69 25.66
N LYS A 308 16.72 11.48 24.62
CA LYS A 308 17.21 11.23 23.25
C LYS A 308 18.45 12.03 22.87
N GLU A 309 19.07 12.72 23.83
CA GLU A 309 20.30 13.51 23.67
C GLU A 309 20.16 14.63 22.61
N VAL A 310 18.99 15.26 22.57
CA VAL A 310 18.69 16.41 21.68
C VAL A 310 18.19 17.61 22.53
N PRO A 311 19.03 18.17 23.41
CA PRO A 311 18.59 19.07 24.48
C PRO A 311 17.87 20.32 23.98
N GLN A 312 18.29 20.93 22.88
CA GLN A 312 17.59 22.12 22.34
C GLN A 312 16.24 21.75 21.74
N HIS A 313 16.16 20.66 20.96
CA HIS A 313 14.91 20.17 20.38
C HIS A 313 13.94 19.72 21.48
N SER A 314 14.44 18.99 22.49
CA SER A 314 13.63 18.56 23.64
C SER A 314 13.12 19.76 24.44
N LYS A 315 13.94 20.79 24.66
CA LYS A 315 13.51 22.02 25.36
C LYS A 315 12.34 22.69 24.65
N ILE A 316 12.40 22.80 23.32
CA ILE A 316 11.32 23.41 22.51
C ILE A 316 10.06 22.53 22.59
N PHE A 317 10.21 21.21 22.41
CA PHE A 317 9.11 20.27 22.47
C PHE A 317 8.40 20.30 23.84
N MET A 318 9.16 20.20 24.93
CA MET A 318 8.61 20.25 26.31
C MET A 318 7.93 21.56 26.63
N ALA A 319 8.48 22.70 26.16
CA ALA A 319 7.84 24.01 26.31
C ALA A 319 6.50 24.09 25.57
N LYS A 320 6.44 23.59 24.32
CA LYS A 320 5.18 23.51 23.54
C LYS A 320 4.16 22.59 24.22
N ALA A 321 4.59 21.44 24.74
CA ALA A 321 3.71 20.52 25.47
C ALA A 321 3.13 21.16 26.73
N SER A 322 3.96 21.88 27.48
CA SER A 322 3.51 22.61 28.69
C SER A 322 2.52 23.73 28.36
N LEU A 323 2.77 24.50 27.31
CA LEU A 323 1.85 25.54 26.84
C LEU A 323 0.49 24.97 26.43
N PHE A 324 0.51 23.89 25.62
CA PHE A 324 -0.71 23.23 25.20
C PHE A 324 -1.50 22.65 26.39
N ALA A 325 -0.80 21.98 27.32
CA ALA A 325 -1.41 21.40 28.51
C ALA A 325 -2.08 22.46 29.37
N ASN A 326 -1.37 23.56 29.69
CA ASN A 326 -1.88 24.66 30.51
C ASN A 326 -3.08 25.35 29.85
N ALA A 327 -3.03 25.61 28.55
CA ALA A 327 -4.14 26.23 27.79
C ALA A 327 -5.41 25.38 27.81
N ASN A 328 -5.27 24.06 27.92
CA ASN A 328 -6.37 23.11 27.85
C ASN A 328 -6.73 22.47 29.21
N GLY A 329 -6.09 22.87 30.31
CA GLY A 329 -6.32 22.28 31.65
C GLY A 329 -5.92 20.79 31.73
N LEU A 330 -4.88 20.38 30.98
CA LEU A 330 -4.38 19.01 30.92
C LEU A 330 -3.14 18.85 31.82
N SER A 331 -2.82 17.59 32.15
CA SER A 331 -1.58 17.26 32.86
C SER A 331 -0.37 17.50 31.97
N VAL A 332 0.54 18.38 32.35
CA VAL A 332 1.79 18.66 31.63
C VAL A 332 2.62 17.40 31.47
N ASP A 333 2.74 16.60 32.53
CA ASP A 333 3.48 15.34 32.52
C ASP A 333 2.89 14.34 31.50
N LYS A 334 1.58 14.08 31.53
CA LYS A 334 0.93 13.17 30.58
C LYS A 334 0.96 13.70 29.14
N THR A 335 0.90 15.01 28.94
CA THR A 335 0.94 15.64 27.61
C THR A 335 2.29 15.42 26.92
N SER A 336 3.38 15.36 27.67
CA SER A 336 4.73 15.16 27.14
C SER A 336 5.11 13.68 26.91
N ARG A 337 4.33 12.73 27.38
CA ARG A 337 4.59 11.30 27.25
C ARG A 337 4.09 10.76 25.90
N THR A 338 4.87 10.94 24.86
CA THR A 338 4.52 10.64 23.46
C THR A 338 4.07 9.18 23.21
N TRP A 339 4.52 8.24 24.04
CA TRP A 339 4.17 6.82 23.97
C TRP A 339 2.83 6.47 24.62
N GLU A 340 2.24 7.38 25.41
CA GLU A 340 0.95 7.16 26.07
C GLU A 340 -0.21 7.68 25.21
N HIS A 341 -1.37 7.01 25.30
CA HIS A 341 -2.62 7.55 24.78
C HIS A 341 -3.18 8.62 25.72
N GLY A 342 -4.04 9.51 25.20
CA GLY A 342 -4.67 10.58 25.96
C GLY A 342 -4.13 11.96 25.61
N PRO A 343 -3.77 12.80 26.61
CA PRO A 343 -3.34 14.17 26.39
C PRO A 343 -2.17 14.36 25.43
N SER A 344 -1.25 13.37 25.40
CA SER A 344 -0.12 13.37 24.47
C SER A 344 -0.57 13.33 23.02
N LYS A 345 -1.56 12.48 22.68
CA LYS A 345 -2.04 12.35 21.29
C LYS A 345 -2.80 13.60 20.83
N LEU A 346 -3.47 14.29 21.72
CA LEU A 346 -4.05 15.62 21.44
C LEU A 346 -2.95 16.63 21.10
N PHE A 347 -1.92 16.72 21.94
CA PHE A 347 -0.81 17.64 21.73
C PHE A 347 -0.02 17.33 20.43
N LEU A 348 0.29 16.06 20.17
CA LEU A 348 1.03 15.68 18.98
C LEU A 348 0.26 16.03 17.70
N ASN A 349 -1.05 15.78 17.66
CA ASN A 349 -1.90 16.21 16.55
C ASN A 349 -1.92 17.74 16.38
N ASP A 350 -1.97 18.50 17.47
CA ASP A 350 -1.94 19.96 17.39
C ASP A 350 -0.60 20.47 16.85
N LEU A 351 0.51 19.88 17.28
CA LEU A 351 1.85 20.24 16.80
C LEU A 351 2.04 19.90 15.31
N GLU A 352 1.55 18.73 14.87
CA GLU A 352 1.53 18.37 13.43
C GLU A 352 0.66 19.31 12.62
N HIS A 353 -0.54 19.63 13.11
CA HIS A 353 -1.45 20.57 12.44
C HIS A 353 -0.81 21.94 12.23
N GLN A 354 -0.13 22.49 13.25
CA GLN A 354 0.57 23.78 13.15
C GLN A 354 1.62 23.75 12.02
N PHE A 355 2.43 22.70 11.95
CA PHE A 355 3.42 22.52 10.90
C PHE A 355 2.75 22.35 9.53
N ASN A 356 1.77 21.46 9.42
CA ASN A 356 1.06 21.14 8.17
C ASN A 356 0.42 22.42 7.60
N THR A 357 -0.32 23.16 8.42
CA THR A 357 -0.99 24.39 7.99
C THR A 357 0.01 25.46 7.53
N ALA A 358 1.13 25.62 8.23
CA ALA A 358 2.18 26.56 7.84
C ALA A 358 2.83 26.18 6.51
N MET A 359 3.05 24.89 6.24
CA MET A 359 3.58 24.43 4.96
C MET A 359 2.55 24.52 3.83
N ILE A 360 1.30 24.14 4.08
CA ILE A 360 0.21 24.29 3.09
C ILE A 360 0.06 25.76 2.70
N SER A 361 0.03 26.67 3.66
CA SER A 361 -0.05 28.12 3.39
C SER A 361 1.10 28.58 2.51
N HIS A 362 2.34 28.15 2.79
CA HIS A 362 3.51 28.45 1.98
C HIS A 362 3.36 27.90 0.54
N LEU A 363 2.91 26.65 0.38
CA LEU A 363 2.73 26.05 -0.94
C LEU A 363 1.64 26.78 -1.76
N ARG A 364 0.54 27.18 -1.10
CA ARG A 364 -0.52 27.99 -1.75
C ARG A 364 -0.01 29.37 -2.17
N GLN A 365 0.87 30.00 -1.39
CA GLN A 365 1.52 31.26 -1.73
C GLN A 365 2.47 31.11 -2.94
N LEU A 366 3.08 29.93 -3.13
CA LEU A 366 3.88 29.60 -4.32
C LEU A 366 3.01 29.30 -5.57
N GLY A 367 1.68 29.31 -5.44
CA GLY A 367 0.75 29.09 -6.55
C GLY A 367 0.33 27.64 -6.78
N VAL A 368 0.61 26.70 -5.88
CA VAL A 368 0.16 25.31 -6.01
C VAL A 368 -1.36 25.26 -6.06
N LYS A 369 -1.91 24.70 -7.13
CA LYS A 369 -3.36 24.65 -7.42
C LYS A 369 -3.97 23.26 -7.15
N VAL A 370 -3.15 22.22 -7.20
CA VAL A 370 -3.55 20.83 -7.01
C VAL A 370 -3.68 20.47 -5.52
N PRO A 371 -4.28 19.32 -5.18
CA PRO A 371 -4.37 18.85 -3.81
C PRO A 371 -3.00 18.72 -3.13
N ILE A 372 -2.94 19.11 -1.86
CA ILE A 372 -1.75 19.02 -1.01
C ILE A 372 -1.99 17.95 0.06
N VAL A 373 -1.09 16.99 0.12
CA VAL A 373 -1.04 15.92 1.12
C VAL A 373 0.02 16.25 2.16
N THR A 374 -0.26 16.03 3.43
CA THR A 374 0.66 16.38 4.52
C THR A 374 1.77 15.35 4.68
N THR A 375 1.38 14.14 5.04
CA THR A 375 2.22 12.93 5.12
C THR A 375 1.29 11.72 5.02
N SER A 376 1.84 10.50 4.98
CA SER A 376 1.08 9.27 4.87
C SER A 376 0.82 8.65 6.25
N THR A 377 -0.31 7.98 6.43
CA THR A 377 -0.44 7.00 7.52
C THR A 377 0.26 5.71 7.12
N TRP A 378 1.06 5.11 8.00
CA TRP A 378 1.92 3.97 7.68
C TRP A 378 2.26 3.12 8.91
N GLY A 379 2.79 1.92 8.68
CA GLY A 379 3.13 1.01 9.78
C GLY A 379 1.90 0.67 10.64
N ASP A 380 2.08 0.69 11.94
CA ASP A 380 1.03 0.37 12.93
C ASP A 380 0.27 1.62 13.42
N ASN A 381 0.07 2.61 12.55
CA ASN A 381 -0.60 3.87 12.93
C ASN A 381 -2.01 3.63 13.49
N PRO A 382 -2.31 4.11 14.71
CA PRO A 382 -3.66 4.09 15.27
C PRO A 382 -4.52 5.21 14.65
N LEU A 383 -5.85 5.07 14.76
CA LEU A 383 -6.79 6.08 14.28
C LEU A 383 -6.56 7.46 14.92
N SER A 384 -5.95 7.52 16.11
CA SER A 384 -5.59 8.78 16.79
C SER A 384 -4.53 9.61 16.04
N SER A 385 -3.90 9.08 15.00
CA SER A 385 -2.97 9.81 14.12
C SER A 385 -3.67 10.54 12.96
N LEU A 386 -4.91 10.18 12.64
CA LEU A 386 -5.64 10.75 11.50
C LEU A 386 -5.98 12.24 11.61
N PRO A 387 -6.32 12.79 12.79
CA PRO A 387 -6.78 14.18 12.89
C PRO A 387 -5.84 15.18 12.22
N ALA A 388 -4.52 15.11 12.48
CA ALA A 388 -3.54 16.03 11.89
C ALA A 388 -3.43 15.89 10.36
N LEU A 389 -3.66 14.70 9.81
CA LEU A 389 -3.62 14.44 8.36
C LEU A 389 -4.79 15.12 7.63
N THR A 390 -5.91 15.34 8.32
CA THR A 390 -7.07 16.06 7.74
C THR A 390 -6.78 17.54 7.42
N SER A 391 -5.64 18.09 7.86
CA SER A 391 -5.16 19.40 7.45
C SER A 391 -4.87 19.48 5.95
N GLY A 392 -4.50 18.35 5.32
CA GLY A 392 -4.37 18.24 3.87
C GLY A 392 -5.69 18.22 3.14
N ASP A 393 -5.64 18.36 1.82
CA ASP A 393 -6.83 18.27 0.97
C ASP A 393 -7.36 16.84 0.86
N LEU A 394 -6.49 15.83 1.01
CA LEU A 394 -6.83 14.42 1.05
C LEU A 394 -5.96 13.69 2.09
N VAL A 395 -6.33 12.47 2.44
CA VAL A 395 -5.56 11.59 3.34
C VAL A 395 -4.87 10.50 2.52
N ASP A 396 -3.62 10.24 2.84
CA ASP A 396 -2.79 9.23 2.19
C ASP A 396 -2.46 8.06 3.11
N ALA A 397 -2.33 6.86 2.54
CA ALA A 397 -1.99 5.64 3.28
C ALA A 397 -0.89 4.84 2.58
N HIS A 398 -0.04 4.19 3.39
CA HIS A 398 0.87 3.13 2.96
C HIS A 398 0.50 1.83 3.66
N ALA A 399 0.47 0.73 2.92
CA ALA A 399 0.19 -0.57 3.51
C ALA A 399 0.89 -1.69 2.74
N TYR A 400 1.55 -2.57 3.50
CA TYR A 400 2.26 -3.73 2.98
C TYR A 400 1.70 -5.01 3.59
N GLN A 401 1.68 -6.10 2.79
CA GLN A 401 1.19 -7.40 3.22
C GLN A 401 2.32 -8.41 3.21
N SER A 402 2.46 -9.20 4.29
CA SER A 402 3.50 -10.22 4.29
C SER A 402 3.19 -11.37 3.31
N TYR A 403 2.09 -12.05 3.47
CA TYR A 403 1.59 -13.14 2.62
C TYR A 403 0.21 -13.57 3.11
N GLY A 404 -0.49 -14.38 2.32
CA GLY A 404 -1.80 -14.91 2.68
C GLY A 404 -2.86 -13.82 2.84
N ALA A 405 -2.86 -12.78 1.98
CA ALA A 405 -3.82 -11.69 2.09
C ALA A 405 -5.26 -12.19 2.07
N LEU A 406 -5.55 -13.17 1.18
CA LEU A 406 -6.88 -13.75 1.01
C LEU A 406 -7.23 -14.81 2.08
N GLU A 407 -6.28 -15.24 2.89
CA GLU A 407 -6.47 -16.20 3.99
C GLU A 407 -6.66 -15.52 5.34
N LYS A 408 -6.51 -14.20 5.42
CA LYS A 408 -6.71 -13.45 6.67
C LYS A 408 -8.18 -13.40 7.02
N ASN A 409 -8.56 -14.09 8.10
CA ASN A 409 -9.93 -14.10 8.60
C ASN A 409 -10.26 -12.75 9.25
N PRO A 410 -11.18 -11.92 8.67
CA PRO A 410 -11.49 -10.58 9.16
C PRO A 410 -12.14 -10.57 10.56
N LEU A 411 -12.63 -11.70 11.05
CA LEU A 411 -13.09 -11.80 12.43
C LEU A 411 -11.96 -11.60 13.45
N TYR A 412 -10.70 -11.94 13.07
CA TYR A 412 -9.57 -11.99 14.00
C TYR A 412 -8.31 -11.26 13.54
N LYS A 413 -8.09 -11.12 12.21
CA LYS A 413 -6.86 -10.61 11.63
C LYS A 413 -7.12 -9.56 10.56
N SER A 414 -6.32 -8.51 10.57
CA SER A 414 -6.32 -7.51 9.51
C SER A 414 -5.45 -7.95 8.32
N ASN A 415 -5.73 -7.36 7.17
CA ASN A 415 -4.90 -7.40 5.98
C ASN A 415 -4.57 -5.98 5.49
N LEU A 416 -3.75 -5.84 4.42
CA LEU A 416 -3.33 -4.53 3.94
C LEU A 416 -4.52 -3.62 3.57
N THR A 417 -5.62 -4.16 3.04
CA THR A 417 -6.76 -3.33 2.62
C THR A 417 -7.54 -2.76 3.79
N ASN A 418 -7.53 -3.41 4.97
CA ASN A 418 -8.09 -2.84 6.19
C ASN A 418 -7.25 -1.64 6.69
N TRP A 419 -5.91 -1.72 6.59
CA TRP A 419 -5.02 -0.61 6.93
C TRP A 419 -5.20 0.58 5.98
N MET A 420 -5.36 0.32 4.68
CA MET A 420 -5.73 1.36 3.71
C MET A 420 -7.08 1.99 4.07
N ALA A 421 -8.13 1.18 4.23
CA ALA A 421 -9.49 1.64 4.49
C ALA A 421 -9.61 2.46 5.78
N ALA A 422 -8.79 2.17 6.80
CA ALA A 422 -8.74 2.92 8.05
C ALA A 422 -8.29 4.38 7.88
N ALA A 423 -7.70 4.74 6.75
CA ALA A 423 -7.33 6.12 6.43
C ALA A 423 -8.45 6.92 5.72
N GLN A 424 -9.57 6.28 5.37
CA GLN A 424 -10.67 6.93 4.66
C GLN A 424 -11.52 7.78 5.62
N VAL A 425 -11.27 9.08 5.63
CA VAL A 425 -11.97 10.04 6.47
C VAL A 425 -13.19 10.62 5.74
N VAL A 426 -14.31 10.75 6.46
CA VAL A 426 -15.55 11.37 5.94
C VAL A 426 -15.27 12.74 5.32
N ASN A 427 -15.75 12.99 4.11
CA ASN A 427 -15.56 14.23 3.35
C ASN A 427 -14.10 14.55 2.97
N LYS A 428 -13.23 13.53 2.91
CA LYS A 428 -11.86 13.66 2.37
C LYS A 428 -11.65 12.63 1.27
N PRO A 429 -11.10 13.02 0.11
CA PRO A 429 -10.58 12.06 -0.85
C PRO A 429 -9.45 11.24 -0.23
N MET A 430 -9.18 10.09 -0.82
CA MET A 430 -8.16 9.19 -0.31
C MET A 430 -7.19 8.74 -1.39
N SER A 431 -5.92 8.71 -1.05
CA SER A 431 -4.87 8.05 -1.82
C SER A 431 -4.22 6.90 -1.05
N VAL A 432 -3.69 5.95 -1.81
CA VAL A 432 -2.75 4.94 -1.34
C VAL A 432 -1.52 5.07 -2.22
N THR A 433 -0.50 5.78 -1.74
CA THR A 433 0.69 6.04 -2.56
C THR A 433 1.71 4.93 -2.51
N GLU A 434 1.56 3.98 -1.57
CA GLU A 434 2.40 2.78 -1.49
C GLU A 434 1.61 1.56 -1.04
N TRP A 435 1.68 0.49 -1.85
CA TRP A 435 1.27 -0.84 -1.44
C TRP A 435 2.12 -1.91 -2.15
N ASN A 436 2.42 -2.99 -1.45
CA ASN A 436 3.08 -4.17 -2.02
C ASN A 436 2.99 -5.37 -1.05
N ALA A 437 3.59 -6.49 -1.46
CA ALA A 437 3.84 -7.66 -0.61
C ALA A 437 5.29 -7.72 -0.16
N GLU A 438 5.51 -8.12 1.10
CA GLU A 438 6.82 -8.36 1.71
C GLU A 438 6.79 -9.62 2.58
N PRO A 439 7.91 -10.35 2.75
CA PRO A 439 9.19 -10.21 2.03
C PRO A 439 9.11 -10.78 0.60
N PHE A 440 10.07 -10.39 -0.22
CA PHE A 440 10.20 -10.93 -1.58
C PHE A 440 11.04 -12.21 -1.60
N PRO A 441 10.66 -13.22 -2.42
CA PRO A 441 9.41 -13.31 -3.18
C PRO A 441 8.27 -13.90 -2.34
N THR A 442 7.11 -13.24 -2.32
CA THR A 442 5.89 -13.80 -1.73
C THR A 442 5.16 -14.66 -2.76
N ALA A 443 4.77 -15.89 -2.41
CA ALA A 443 4.22 -16.84 -3.36
C ALA A 443 2.89 -16.41 -3.98
N ASP A 444 2.06 -15.69 -3.22
CA ASP A 444 0.71 -15.27 -3.60
C ASP A 444 0.62 -13.81 -4.12
N ARG A 445 1.77 -13.16 -4.43
CA ARG A 445 1.77 -11.76 -4.89
C ARG A 445 1.01 -11.55 -6.21
N HIS A 446 0.76 -12.61 -7.00
CA HIS A 446 -0.08 -12.55 -8.19
C HIS A 446 -1.55 -12.20 -7.92
N THR A 447 -2.03 -12.36 -6.68
CA THR A 447 -3.42 -12.03 -6.30
C THR A 447 -3.60 -10.55 -5.97
N LEU A 448 -2.52 -9.86 -5.59
CA LEU A 448 -2.59 -8.55 -4.95
C LEU A 448 -3.13 -7.45 -5.85
N ALA A 449 -2.72 -7.38 -7.12
CA ALA A 449 -3.18 -6.32 -8.01
C ALA A 449 -4.71 -6.36 -8.17
N LEU A 450 -5.28 -7.55 -8.39
CA LEU A 450 -6.73 -7.72 -8.47
C LEU A 450 -7.41 -7.41 -7.14
N TYR A 451 -6.86 -7.91 -6.02
CA TYR A 451 -7.45 -7.70 -4.69
C TYR A 451 -7.47 -6.23 -4.30
N VAL A 452 -6.35 -5.52 -4.44
CA VAL A 452 -6.27 -4.08 -4.13
C VAL A 452 -7.18 -3.26 -5.06
N ALA A 453 -7.20 -3.56 -6.37
CA ALA A 453 -8.07 -2.86 -7.31
C ALA A 453 -9.57 -3.10 -7.03
N SER A 454 -9.96 -4.32 -6.65
CA SER A 454 -11.34 -4.63 -6.27
C SER A 454 -11.74 -3.89 -5.00
N GLN A 455 -10.90 -3.90 -3.97
CA GLN A 455 -11.18 -3.15 -2.75
C GLN A 455 -11.19 -1.64 -3.01
N ALA A 456 -10.25 -1.11 -3.81
CA ALA A 456 -10.22 0.31 -4.16
C ALA A 456 -11.49 0.77 -4.90
N SER A 457 -12.01 -0.07 -5.81
CA SER A 457 -13.27 0.19 -6.51
C SER A 457 -14.46 0.14 -5.55
N PHE A 458 -14.51 -0.89 -4.71
CA PHE A 458 -15.59 -1.12 -3.76
C PHE A 458 -15.64 -0.04 -2.66
N GLN A 459 -14.49 0.39 -2.15
CA GLN A 459 -14.36 1.44 -1.14
C GLN A 459 -14.45 2.86 -1.75
N GLY A 460 -14.28 3.01 -3.06
CA GLY A 460 -14.30 4.31 -3.74
C GLY A 460 -13.05 5.16 -3.50
N TRP A 461 -11.85 4.55 -3.43
CA TRP A 461 -10.59 5.28 -3.30
C TRP A 461 -10.19 5.94 -4.62
N ASP A 462 -9.48 7.08 -4.58
CA ASP A 462 -9.26 7.93 -5.73
C ASP A 462 -7.94 7.69 -6.47
N ALA A 463 -6.85 7.46 -5.75
CA ALA A 463 -5.52 7.28 -6.33
C ALA A 463 -4.76 6.14 -5.63
N ILE A 464 -4.37 5.12 -6.42
CA ILE A 464 -3.80 3.88 -5.89
C ILE A 464 -2.50 3.59 -6.61
N MET A 465 -1.37 3.54 -5.90
CA MET A 465 -0.04 3.38 -6.48
C MET A 465 0.71 2.20 -5.87
N GLN A 466 1.12 1.27 -6.73
CA GLN A 466 1.98 0.16 -6.34
C GLN A 466 3.41 0.67 -6.07
N TYR A 467 4.08 0.18 -5.04
CA TYR A 467 5.46 0.50 -4.72
C TYR A 467 6.36 -0.74 -4.88
N ALA A 468 7.22 -0.78 -5.93
CA ALA A 468 7.45 0.21 -6.95
C ALA A 468 7.59 -0.45 -8.33
N TYR A 469 7.44 0.35 -9.38
CA TYR A 469 7.70 -0.10 -10.75
C TYR A 469 9.18 -0.37 -10.95
N ALA A 470 10.03 0.61 -10.59
CA ALA A 470 11.48 0.47 -10.66
C ALA A 470 12.20 1.42 -9.68
N GLN A 471 13.31 0.93 -9.13
CA GLN A 471 14.24 1.67 -8.28
C GLN A 471 15.64 1.73 -8.90
N GLU A 472 15.99 0.75 -9.73
CA GLU A 472 17.22 0.69 -10.52
C GLU A 472 17.07 1.42 -11.85
N PRO A 473 18.19 1.80 -12.52
CA PRO A 473 18.15 2.35 -13.88
C PRO A 473 17.52 1.35 -14.85
N LEU A 474 16.58 1.82 -15.66
CA LEU A 474 15.96 1.00 -16.71
C LEU A 474 16.90 0.92 -17.92
N THR A 475 17.93 0.10 -17.82
CA THR A 475 18.95 -0.16 -18.84
C THR A 475 19.05 -1.62 -19.26
N GLY A 476 18.28 -2.49 -18.59
CA GLY A 476 18.24 -3.92 -18.78
C GLY A 476 17.09 -4.57 -18.02
N PRO A 477 17.03 -5.89 -17.98
CA PRO A 477 15.99 -6.60 -17.23
C PRO A 477 16.06 -6.41 -15.71
N GLY A 478 17.15 -5.81 -15.19
CA GLY A 478 17.35 -5.50 -13.77
C GLY A 478 17.53 -6.70 -12.87
N SER A 479 17.35 -6.49 -11.57
CA SER A 479 17.39 -7.54 -10.54
C SER A 479 15.99 -7.84 -9.99
N PRO A 480 15.72 -9.07 -9.52
CA PRO A 480 14.46 -9.38 -8.82
C PRO A 480 14.37 -8.66 -7.48
N SER A 481 13.25 -7.98 -7.24
CA SER A 481 13.05 -7.22 -6.00
C SER A 481 11.57 -6.85 -5.82
N ASN A 482 11.13 -6.62 -4.58
CA ASN A 482 9.83 -5.98 -4.31
C ASN A 482 9.66 -4.62 -5.02
N TRP A 483 10.76 -3.97 -5.32
CA TRP A 483 10.80 -2.63 -5.87
C TRP A 483 10.93 -2.59 -7.40
N HIS A 484 10.75 -3.75 -8.05
CA HIS A 484 10.92 -3.91 -9.50
C HIS A 484 9.76 -4.65 -10.15
N ALA A 485 8.54 -4.09 -10.07
CA ALA A 485 7.37 -4.69 -10.71
C ALA A 485 7.49 -4.76 -12.24
N TYR A 486 8.36 -3.94 -12.86
CA TYR A 486 8.55 -3.90 -14.31
C TYR A 486 9.08 -5.21 -14.92
N ASN A 487 9.68 -6.07 -14.10
CA ASN A 487 10.21 -7.38 -14.50
C ASN A 487 9.61 -8.54 -13.70
N ASP A 488 8.66 -8.29 -12.78
CA ASP A 488 8.02 -9.34 -11.96
C ASP A 488 6.78 -9.90 -12.65
N PRO A 489 6.81 -11.15 -13.13
CA PRO A 489 5.69 -11.73 -13.88
C PRO A 489 4.44 -11.92 -13.03
N SER A 490 4.56 -12.17 -11.72
CA SER A 490 3.39 -12.33 -10.85
C SER A 490 2.59 -11.04 -10.68
N LEU A 491 3.26 -9.90 -10.57
CA LEU A 491 2.58 -8.61 -10.47
C LEU A 491 2.17 -8.09 -11.85
N LEU A 492 3.11 -8.08 -12.80
CA LEU A 492 2.89 -7.40 -14.08
C LEU A 492 1.84 -8.08 -14.95
N SER A 493 1.67 -9.41 -14.83
CA SER A 493 0.63 -10.14 -15.58
C SER A 493 -0.80 -9.74 -15.18
N THR A 494 -1.02 -9.31 -13.95
CA THR A 494 -2.35 -8.95 -13.42
C THR A 494 -2.59 -7.43 -13.31
N MET A 495 -1.53 -6.62 -13.30
CA MET A 495 -1.64 -5.15 -13.21
C MET A 495 -2.51 -4.52 -14.30
N PRO A 496 -2.41 -4.91 -15.60
CA PRO A 496 -3.28 -4.35 -16.63
C PRO A 496 -4.75 -4.66 -16.42
N ALA A 497 -5.06 -5.89 -16.00
CA ALA A 497 -6.43 -6.27 -15.71
C ALA A 497 -7.01 -5.48 -14.52
N ALA A 498 -6.20 -5.27 -13.48
CA ALA A 498 -6.54 -4.43 -12.33
C ALA A 498 -6.77 -2.96 -12.76
N ALA A 499 -5.89 -2.42 -13.60
CA ALA A 499 -6.02 -1.08 -14.17
C ALA A 499 -7.33 -0.92 -14.95
N LEU A 500 -7.63 -1.86 -15.84
CA LEU A 500 -8.85 -1.83 -16.66
C LEU A 500 -10.11 -1.86 -15.80
N MET A 501 -10.19 -2.79 -14.85
CA MET A 501 -11.34 -2.91 -13.93
C MET A 501 -11.55 -1.65 -13.10
N TYR A 502 -10.49 -1.16 -12.45
CA TYR A 502 -10.56 -0.01 -11.55
C TYR A 502 -10.87 1.29 -12.30
N ARG A 503 -10.15 1.58 -13.39
CA ARG A 503 -10.28 2.85 -14.12
C ARG A 503 -11.58 2.95 -14.88
N ARG A 504 -12.05 1.87 -15.47
CA ARG A 504 -13.33 1.82 -16.18
C ARG A 504 -14.54 1.76 -15.23
N GLY A 505 -14.31 1.36 -13.96
CA GLY A 505 -15.38 1.22 -12.98
C GLY A 505 -16.24 -0.02 -13.21
N ASP A 506 -15.64 -1.14 -13.63
CA ASP A 506 -16.37 -2.39 -13.87
C ASP A 506 -17.04 -2.91 -12.60
N LEU A 507 -16.39 -2.71 -11.45
CA LEU A 507 -16.89 -3.06 -10.14
C LEU A 507 -17.49 -1.83 -9.47
N LYS A 508 -18.72 -1.94 -8.99
CA LYS A 508 -19.43 -0.86 -8.33
C LYS A 508 -18.88 -0.54 -6.96
N MET A 509 -18.90 0.74 -6.62
CA MET A 509 -18.72 1.16 -5.23
C MET A 509 -19.85 0.60 -4.36
N ALA A 510 -19.56 0.31 -3.10
CA ALA A 510 -20.52 -0.19 -2.12
C ALA A 510 -21.77 0.70 -2.03
N ASN A 511 -22.93 0.06 -1.90
CA ASN A 511 -24.20 0.75 -1.70
C ASN A 511 -24.37 1.24 -0.25
N ILE A 512 -23.77 0.54 0.71
CA ILE A 512 -23.85 0.85 2.14
C ILE A 512 -22.52 1.47 2.58
N THR A 513 -22.64 2.65 3.20
CA THR A 513 -21.51 3.28 3.88
C THR A 513 -21.62 3.02 5.39
N TYR A 514 -20.59 2.39 5.96
CA TYR A 514 -20.40 2.20 7.38
C TYR A 514 -19.46 3.28 7.91
N VAL A 515 -19.90 4.04 8.91
CA VAL A 515 -19.10 5.11 9.51
C VAL A 515 -18.76 4.73 10.95
N LEU A 516 -17.46 4.72 11.25
CA LEU A 516 -16.98 4.62 12.62
C LEU A 516 -16.85 6.03 13.21
N ASP A 517 -17.80 6.40 14.07
CA ASP A 517 -17.87 7.70 14.76
C ASP A 517 -17.42 7.54 16.21
N LEU A 518 -16.11 7.58 16.43
CA LEU A 518 -15.50 7.50 17.74
C LEU A 518 -15.59 8.85 18.43
N GLY A 519 -16.09 8.88 19.67
CA GLY A 519 -15.96 10.05 20.51
C GLY A 519 -14.50 10.35 20.87
N LYS A 520 -14.21 11.59 21.30
CA LYS A 520 -12.87 12.03 21.69
C LYS A 520 -12.14 11.02 22.60
N ASP A 521 -12.83 10.55 23.65
CA ASP A 521 -12.19 9.70 24.67
C ASP A 521 -11.78 8.33 24.10
N VAL A 522 -12.57 7.75 23.21
CA VAL A 522 -12.22 6.49 22.56
C VAL A 522 -11.08 6.70 21.57
N LEU A 523 -11.16 7.75 20.73
CA LEU A 523 -10.18 8.03 19.70
C LEU A 523 -8.78 8.31 20.25
N PHE A 524 -8.68 9.09 21.33
CA PHE A 524 -7.38 9.54 21.84
C PHE A 524 -6.85 8.74 23.03
N ASN A 525 -7.74 8.11 23.84
CA ASN A 525 -7.33 7.39 25.05
C ASN A 525 -7.15 5.88 24.82
N GLN A 526 -7.54 5.35 23.65
CA GLN A 526 -7.43 3.93 23.31
C GLN A 526 -6.55 3.72 22.08
N LEU A 527 -5.89 2.57 22.03
CA LEU A 527 -5.19 2.12 20.84
C LEU A 527 -6.22 1.46 19.90
N ILE A 528 -6.67 2.18 18.89
CA ILE A 528 -7.57 1.64 17.87
C ILE A 528 -6.82 1.53 16.54
N THR A 529 -6.64 0.30 16.08
CA THR A 529 -6.00 -0.05 14.81
C THR A 529 -6.87 -1.07 14.06
N PRO A 530 -6.67 -1.29 12.77
CA PRO A 530 -7.33 -2.38 12.05
C PRO A 530 -7.10 -3.75 12.69
N GLU A 531 -5.92 -4.01 13.27
CA GLU A 531 -5.62 -5.31 13.89
C GLU A 531 -6.49 -5.58 15.12
N ASN A 532 -6.82 -4.55 15.92
CA ASN A 532 -7.62 -4.73 17.12
C ASN A 532 -9.09 -4.27 17.01
N SER A 533 -9.52 -3.79 15.83
CA SER A 533 -10.91 -3.39 15.57
C SER A 533 -11.63 -4.39 14.70
N ALA A 534 -12.54 -5.16 15.29
CA ALA A 534 -13.40 -6.06 14.52
C ALA A 534 -14.31 -5.32 13.54
N PHE A 535 -14.76 -4.11 13.92
CA PHE A 535 -15.58 -3.27 13.05
C PHE A 535 -14.86 -2.92 11.75
N ILE A 536 -13.63 -2.40 11.83
CA ILE A 536 -12.84 -2.01 10.64
C ILE A 536 -12.68 -3.20 9.71
N ARG A 537 -12.27 -4.36 10.25
CA ARG A 537 -12.03 -5.55 9.45
C ARG A 537 -13.27 -6.08 8.76
N THR A 538 -14.40 -6.12 9.48
CA THR A 538 -15.61 -6.73 8.95
C THR A 538 -16.47 -5.78 8.12
N ALA A 539 -16.41 -4.48 8.37
CA ALA A 539 -17.11 -3.47 7.55
C ALA A 539 -16.57 -3.40 6.13
N THR A 540 -15.24 -3.53 5.94
CA THR A 540 -14.59 -3.51 4.63
C THR A 540 -14.96 -4.69 3.72
N GLU A 541 -15.40 -5.82 4.30
CA GLU A 541 -15.90 -6.96 3.54
C GLU A 541 -17.34 -6.74 3.01
N LEU A 542 -18.13 -5.93 3.70
CA LEU A 542 -19.57 -5.82 3.48
C LEU A 542 -20.00 -4.50 2.83
N GLY A 543 -19.21 -3.42 2.94
CA GLY A 543 -19.55 -2.10 2.44
C GLY A 543 -18.38 -1.12 2.49
N LYS A 544 -18.65 0.16 2.19
CA LYS A 544 -17.66 1.24 2.27
C LYS A 544 -17.44 1.63 3.75
N LEU A 545 -16.19 1.59 4.20
CA LEU A 545 -15.80 2.09 5.52
C LEU A 545 -15.38 3.56 5.45
N MET A 546 -15.82 4.37 6.40
CA MET A 546 -15.30 5.72 6.63
C MET A 546 -15.10 5.99 8.12
N ILE A 547 -14.10 6.81 8.44
CA ILE A 547 -13.78 7.23 9.80
C ILE A 547 -14.26 8.67 9.99
N ALA A 548 -15.08 8.92 11.00
CA ALA A 548 -15.54 10.27 11.32
C ALA A 548 -14.61 10.95 12.32
N MET A 549 -14.33 12.24 12.12
CA MET A 549 -13.61 13.07 13.07
C MET A 549 -14.58 13.67 14.09
N PRO A 550 -14.31 13.54 15.40
CA PRO A 550 -15.14 14.13 16.44
C PRO A 550 -14.90 15.65 16.61
N SER A 551 -15.82 16.34 17.26
CA SER A 551 -15.55 17.67 17.81
C SER A 551 -14.69 17.54 19.07
N VAL A 552 -13.56 18.24 19.12
CA VAL A 552 -12.58 18.18 20.21
C VAL A 552 -12.27 19.59 20.69
N LYS A 553 -12.61 19.91 21.95
CA LYS A 553 -12.39 21.25 22.51
C LYS A 553 -10.91 21.67 22.48
N GLU A 554 -10.01 20.73 22.73
CA GLU A 554 -8.57 20.94 22.76
C GLU A 554 -7.94 21.09 21.37
N LEU A 555 -8.70 20.72 20.32
CA LEU A 555 -8.30 20.83 18.92
C LEU A 555 -9.37 21.61 18.13
N PRO A 556 -9.50 22.94 18.36
CA PRO A 556 -10.57 23.73 17.76
C PRO A 556 -10.49 23.83 16.24
N TRP A 557 -9.35 23.53 15.65
CA TRP A 557 -9.13 23.44 14.21
C TRP A 557 -9.66 22.13 13.60
N LEU A 558 -9.83 21.07 14.41
CA LEU A 558 -10.36 19.79 13.94
C LEU A 558 -11.86 19.93 13.67
N GLN A 559 -12.22 19.88 12.42
CA GLN A 559 -13.61 19.95 12.01
C GLN A 559 -14.31 18.61 12.25
N LYS A 560 -15.44 18.66 12.96
CA LYS A 560 -16.32 17.51 13.08
C LYS A 560 -16.79 17.08 11.69
N SER A 561 -16.73 15.78 11.42
CA SER A 561 -17.23 15.22 10.17
C SER A 561 -18.74 15.43 10.02
N ASP A 562 -19.15 15.86 8.81
CA ASP A 562 -20.55 15.87 8.39
C ASP A 562 -20.89 14.52 7.77
N ILE A 563 -21.48 13.63 8.59
CA ILE A 563 -21.75 12.25 8.20
C ILE A 563 -23.00 12.20 7.32
N PRO A 564 -22.94 11.58 6.12
CA PRO A 564 -24.09 11.43 5.25
C PRO A 564 -25.27 10.75 5.95
N GLY A 565 -26.48 11.28 5.78
CA GLY A 565 -27.68 10.76 6.45
C GLY A 565 -28.06 9.32 6.06
N SER A 566 -27.55 8.81 4.93
CA SER A 566 -27.72 7.42 4.49
C SER A 566 -26.72 6.44 5.13
N ALA A 567 -25.69 6.94 5.84
CA ALA A 567 -24.65 6.10 6.42
C ALA A 567 -25.13 5.35 7.67
N LYS A 568 -24.64 4.14 7.86
CA LYS A 568 -24.83 3.37 9.10
C LYS A 568 -23.70 3.71 10.07
N ILE A 569 -24.05 4.36 11.19
CA ILE A 569 -23.10 4.90 12.16
C ILE A 569 -22.88 3.90 13.30
N PHE A 570 -21.62 3.64 13.61
CA PHE A 570 -21.17 2.80 14.73
C PHE A 570 -20.20 3.57 15.61
N LYS A 571 -20.24 3.31 16.92
CA LYS A 571 -19.40 4.00 17.93
C LYS A 571 -18.47 3.06 18.67
N ASP A 572 -18.67 1.76 18.53
CA ASP A 572 -17.85 0.73 19.16
C ASP A 572 -16.96 0.05 18.10
N PRO A 573 -15.62 0.22 18.18
CA PRO A 573 -14.69 -0.39 17.23
C PRO A 573 -14.60 -1.91 17.35
N ASN A 574 -15.18 -2.52 18.41
CA ASN A 574 -15.10 -3.96 18.67
C ASN A 574 -16.30 -4.75 18.11
N ILE A 575 -17.32 -4.07 17.61
CA ILE A 575 -18.48 -4.75 17.00
C ILE A 575 -18.04 -5.41 15.69
N SER A 576 -18.31 -6.73 15.57
CA SER A 576 -18.20 -7.43 14.29
C SER A 576 -19.51 -7.35 13.53
N LEU A 577 -19.46 -7.01 12.24
CA LEU A 577 -20.61 -7.07 11.33
C LEU A 577 -20.82 -8.46 10.72
N LEU A 578 -19.85 -9.37 10.90
CA LEU A 578 -19.93 -10.77 10.50
C LEU A 578 -20.26 -11.65 11.73
N ALA A 579 -21.07 -12.65 11.53
CA ALA A 579 -21.39 -13.63 12.57
C ALA A 579 -20.16 -14.49 12.92
N ALA A 580 -20.05 -14.93 14.16
CA ALA A 580 -19.03 -15.87 14.57
C ALA A 580 -19.10 -17.16 13.73
N GLY A 581 -17.92 -17.67 13.32
CA GLY A 581 -17.83 -18.87 12.49
C GLY A 581 -18.06 -18.64 10.99
N THR A 582 -18.34 -17.41 10.54
CA THR A 582 -18.40 -17.09 9.11
C THR A 582 -17.05 -17.35 8.46
N THR A 583 -17.06 -17.98 7.29
CA THR A 583 -15.85 -18.38 6.53
C THR A 583 -15.67 -17.61 5.23
N GLU A 584 -16.68 -16.86 4.82
CA GLU A 584 -16.72 -16.07 3.59
C GLU A 584 -17.66 -14.88 3.74
N ALA A 585 -17.48 -13.87 2.90
CA ALA A 585 -18.39 -12.73 2.77
C ALA A 585 -18.67 -12.42 1.31
N THR A 586 -19.85 -11.88 1.06
CA THR A 586 -20.23 -11.29 -0.23
C THR A 586 -20.49 -9.80 -0.01
N SER A 587 -19.92 -8.95 -0.86
CA SER A 587 -20.16 -7.50 -0.84
C SER A 587 -21.65 -7.16 -0.98
N ASP A 588 -22.05 -5.99 -0.53
CA ASP A 588 -23.43 -5.50 -0.65
C ASP A 588 -23.88 -5.27 -2.09
N THR A 589 -22.94 -5.19 -3.04
CA THR A 589 -23.21 -5.15 -4.47
C THR A 589 -23.41 -6.54 -5.08
N GLY A 590 -23.05 -7.60 -4.36
CA GLY A 590 -23.04 -8.98 -4.85
C GLY A 590 -21.91 -9.29 -5.84
N GLU A 591 -21.06 -8.32 -6.17
CA GLU A 591 -20.02 -8.42 -7.22
C GLU A 591 -18.69 -8.99 -6.72
N LEU A 592 -18.44 -8.94 -5.38
CA LEU A 592 -17.27 -9.52 -4.75
C LEU A 592 -17.67 -10.62 -3.79
N LYS A 593 -16.93 -11.73 -3.82
CA LYS A 593 -17.02 -12.78 -2.80
C LYS A 593 -15.61 -13.13 -2.34
N HIS A 594 -15.36 -13.01 -1.05
CA HIS A 594 -14.11 -13.36 -0.39
C HIS A 594 -14.32 -14.56 0.53
N ASN A 595 -13.61 -15.65 0.27
CA ASN A 595 -13.61 -16.85 1.13
C ASN A 595 -12.23 -17.01 1.76
N TRP A 596 -12.07 -16.52 2.97
CA TRP A 596 -10.79 -16.59 3.69
C TRP A 596 -10.47 -17.98 4.24
N ALA A 597 -11.44 -18.85 4.45
CA ALA A 597 -11.18 -20.21 4.91
C ALA A 597 -10.53 -21.06 3.82
N LYS A 598 -10.85 -20.80 2.55
CA LYS A 598 -10.25 -21.43 1.39
C LYS A 598 -9.15 -20.57 0.75
N GLY A 599 -9.13 -19.29 1.02
CA GLY A 599 -8.12 -18.33 0.54
C GLY A 599 -8.32 -17.91 -0.91
N TYR A 600 -9.57 -17.60 -1.31
CA TYR A 600 -9.85 -17.09 -2.65
C TYR A 600 -10.78 -15.88 -2.67
N LEU A 601 -10.67 -15.11 -3.75
CA LEU A 601 -11.56 -14.00 -4.10
C LEU A 601 -12.19 -14.27 -5.46
N THR A 602 -13.48 -13.91 -5.63
CA THR A 602 -14.12 -13.84 -6.95
C THR A 602 -14.63 -12.43 -7.23
N VAL A 603 -14.55 -12.02 -8.49
CA VAL A 603 -15.15 -10.82 -9.06
C VAL A 603 -16.16 -11.26 -10.11
N ASN A 604 -17.40 -10.81 -10.02
CA ASN A 604 -18.46 -11.16 -10.97
C ASN A 604 -19.22 -9.91 -11.40
N THR A 605 -18.74 -9.27 -12.45
CA THR A 605 -19.37 -8.10 -13.06
C THR A 605 -19.63 -8.36 -14.55
N PRO A 606 -20.48 -7.56 -15.23
CA PRO A 606 -20.72 -7.76 -16.66
C PRO A 606 -19.47 -7.71 -17.56
N MET A 607 -18.45 -6.90 -17.17
CA MET A 607 -17.27 -6.66 -18.00
C MET A 607 -15.99 -7.29 -17.45
N THR A 608 -15.95 -7.66 -16.17
CA THR A 608 -14.84 -8.35 -15.51
C THR A 608 -15.36 -9.52 -14.70
N GLN A 609 -14.89 -10.72 -14.99
CA GLN A 609 -15.15 -11.93 -14.20
C GLN A 609 -13.82 -12.61 -13.89
N ALA A 610 -13.57 -12.85 -12.59
CA ALA A 610 -12.24 -13.28 -12.15
C ALA A 610 -12.29 -14.18 -10.93
N VAL A 611 -11.25 -14.99 -10.78
CA VAL A 611 -10.94 -15.76 -9.57
C VAL A 611 -9.47 -15.59 -9.23
N ALA A 612 -9.13 -15.50 -7.94
CA ALA A 612 -7.75 -15.38 -7.48
C ALA A 612 -7.54 -16.12 -6.16
N GLY A 613 -6.36 -16.71 -5.97
CA GLY A 613 -5.97 -17.44 -4.77
C GLY A 613 -6.00 -18.95 -4.93
N TRP A 614 -6.38 -19.67 -3.86
CA TRP A 614 -6.47 -21.13 -3.85
C TRP A 614 -7.74 -21.61 -4.54
N ILE A 615 -7.63 -21.88 -5.83
CA ILE A 615 -8.76 -22.17 -6.74
C ILE A 615 -8.77 -23.58 -7.34
N GLY A 616 -7.76 -24.41 -7.05
CA GLY A 616 -7.57 -25.71 -7.72
C GLY A 616 -8.56 -26.80 -7.32
N GLU A 617 -9.35 -26.61 -6.27
CA GLU A 617 -10.28 -27.64 -5.76
C GLU A 617 -11.74 -27.39 -6.16
N GLU A 618 -12.03 -26.28 -6.87
CA GLU A 618 -13.39 -25.85 -7.17
C GLU A 618 -13.61 -25.50 -8.64
N THR A 619 -14.86 -25.60 -9.06
CA THR A 619 -15.34 -25.00 -10.30
C THR A 619 -16.12 -23.74 -9.96
N PHE A 620 -15.66 -22.61 -10.45
CA PHE A 620 -16.31 -21.32 -10.24
C PHE A 620 -17.27 -21.05 -11.39
N VAL A 621 -18.56 -20.90 -11.07
CA VAL A 621 -19.59 -20.54 -12.04
C VAL A 621 -19.99 -19.09 -11.80
N LEU A 622 -19.51 -18.21 -12.71
CA LEU A 622 -19.86 -16.81 -12.77
C LEU A 622 -20.91 -16.58 -13.86
N ASP A 623 -21.39 -15.35 -14.04
CA ASP A 623 -22.51 -15.08 -14.97
C ASP A 623 -22.25 -15.54 -16.40
N ASP A 624 -21.08 -15.23 -16.94
CA ASP A 624 -20.71 -15.54 -18.32
C ASP A 624 -19.48 -16.45 -18.45
N VAL A 625 -18.77 -16.71 -17.33
CA VAL A 625 -17.54 -17.51 -17.32
C VAL A 625 -17.63 -18.63 -16.29
N GLU A 626 -17.23 -19.84 -16.70
CA GLU A 626 -17.01 -20.96 -15.79
C GLU A 626 -15.51 -21.28 -15.81
N ILE A 627 -14.89 -21.44 -14.64
CA ILE A 627 -13.46 -21.64 -14.46
C ILE A 627 -13.21 -22.87 -13.60
N SER A 628 -12.45 -23.83 -14.13
CA SER A 628 -11.90 -24.97 -13.39
C SER A 628 -10.39 -24.97 -13.59
N SER A 629 -9.61 -24.96 -12.51
CA SER A 629 -8.14 -24.90 -12.55
C SER A 629 -7.53 -26.16 -11.96
N ASN A 630 -6.52 -26.70 -12.66
CA ASN A 630 -5.63 -27.74 -12.10
C ASN A 630 -4.44 -27.10 -11.36
N THR A 631 -4.12 -25.82 -11.65
CA THR A 631 -3.13 -25.07 -10.89
C THR A 631 -3.76 -24.63 -9.57
N PRO A 632 -3.21 -25.06 -8.41
CA PRO A 632 -3.90 -24.91 -7.13
C PRO A 632 -4.07 -23.45 -6.69
N ASN A 633 -3.05 -22.62 -6.96
CA ASN A 633 -3.02 -21.21 -6.54
C ASN A 633 -2.73 -20.35 -7.77
N ALA A 634 -3.75 -19.68 -8.28
CA ALA A 634 -3.67 -18.89 -9.51
C ALA A 634 -4.63 -17.70 -9.49
N THR A 635 -4.41 -16.77 -10.41
CA THR A 635 -5.31 -15.66 -10.72
C THR A 635 -5.69 -15.75 -12.20
N ILE A 636 -6.98 -15.82 -12.48
CA ILE A 636 -7.54 -15.89 -13.82
C ILE A 636 -8.58 -14.78 -13.95
N ILE A 637 -8.37 -13.85 -14.88
CA ILE A 637 -9.21 -12.66 -15.06
C ILE A 637 -9.68 -12.62 -16.52
N VAL A 638 -10.99 -12.65 -16.74
CA VAL A 638 -11.64 -12.54 -18.05
C VAL A 638 -12.30 -11.18 -18.15
N GLN A 639 -11.91 -10.39 -19.17
CA GLN A 639 -12.40 -9.02 -19.35
C GLN A 639 -12.72 -8.72 -20.80
N SER A 640 -13.80 -7.96 -21.02
CA SER A 640 -14.02 -7.32 -22.31
C SER A 640 -13.11 -6.08 -22.45
N THR A 641 -12.69 -5.75 -23.66
CA THR A 641 -11.88 -4.56 -23.97
C THR A 641 -12.55 -3.63 -25.01
N ASP A 642 -13.83 -3.86 -25.33
CA ASP A 642 -14.64 -3.10 -26.28
C ASP A 642 -15.90 -2.48 -25.64
N ASP A 643 -15.86 -2.21 -24.33
CA ASP A 643 -16.91 -1.62 -23.50
C ASP A 643 -18.27 -2.33 -23.55
N ASN A 644 -18.29 -3.58 -24.04
CA ASN A 644 -19.47 -4.44 -23.99
C ASN A 644 -19.36 -5.46 -22.84
N PRO A 645 -20.48 -5.92 -22.28
CA PRO A 645 -20.48 -7.10 -21.41
C PRO A 645 -19.80 -8.30 -22.09
N ILE A 646 -19.17 -9.17 -21.30
CA ILE A 646 -18.41 -10.33 -21.81
C ILE A 646 -19.23 -11.13 -22.83
N ASN A 647 -20.51 -11.39 -22.55
CA ASN A 647 -21.40 -12.17 -23.42
C ASN A 647 -21.75 -11.50 -24.75
N LYS A 648 -21.43 -10.21 -24.93
CA LYS A 648 -21.62 -9.42 -26.15
C LYS A 648 -20.33 -8.95 -26.77
N SER A 649 -19.20 -9.09 -26.05
CA SER A 649 -17.89 -8.60 -26.46
C SER A 649 -17.32 -9.42 -27.61
N ARG A 650 -16.64 -8.72 -28.53
CA ARG A 650 -15.84 -9.29 -29.60
C ARG A 650 -14.34 -9.16 -29.36
N LYS A 651 -13.96 -8.63 -28.23
CA LYS A 651 -12.58 -8.42 -27.80
C LYS A 651 -12.46 -8.75 -26.31
N ILE A 652 -12.17 -9.98 -25.99
CA ILE A 652 -12.01 -10.49 -24.63
C ILE A 652 -10.55 -10.81 -24.40
N ILE A 653 -9.99 -10.28 -23.30
CA ILE A 653 -8.67 -10.64 -22.80
C ILE A 653 -8.81 -11.54 -21.58
N ILE A 654 -7.93 -12.51 -21.46
CA ILE A 654 -7.81 -13.41 -20.31
C ILE A 654 -6.39 -13.24 -19.76
N SER A 655 -6.28 -12.69 -18.57
CA SER A 655 -5.01 -12.54 -17.84
C SER A 655 -4.81 -13.72 -16.90
N LEU A 656 -3.60 -14.25 -16.88
CA LEU A 656 -3.23 -15.49 -16.22
C LEU A 656 -2.00 -15.24 -15.36
N ALA A 657 -2.05 -15.60 -14.09
CA ALA A 657 -0.91 -15.54 -13.19
C ALA A 657 -0.97 -16.69 -12.18
N ALA A 658 0.18 -17.18 -11.82
CA ALA A 658 0.36 -18.11 -10.73
C ALA A 658 1.65 -17.74 -9.97
N ARG A 659 2.17 -18.65 -9.16
CA ARG A 659 3.38 -18.41 -8.39
C ARG A 659 4.57 -18.21 -9.32
N SER A 660 5.48 -17.33 -8.94
CA SER A 660 6.77 -17.22 -9.61
C SER A 660 7.89 -17.05 -8.57
N VAL A 661 9.01 -17.64 -8.88
CA VAL A 661 10.24 -17.58 -8.08
C VAL A 661 11.40 -17.22 -8.99
N THR A 662 12.46 -16.68 -8.41
CA THR A 662 13.71 -16.47 -9.15
C THR A 662 14.39 -17.81 -9.44
N GLU A 663 15.16 -17.86 -10.51
CA GLU A 663 16.09 -18.98 -10.73
C GLU A 663 17.10 -19.02 -9.57
N THR A 664 17.96 -20.03 -9.53
CA THR A 664 18.93 -20.25 -8.45
C THR A 664 19.63 -18.96 -8.00
N ASP A 665 19.77 -18.75 -6.70
CA ASP A 665 20.48 -17.63 -6.08
C ASP A 665 19.82 -16.23 -6.26
N GLY A 666 18.50 -16.16 -6.48
CA GLY A 666 17.80 -14.89 -6.56
C GLY A 666 18.11 -14.10 -7.83
N LYS A 667 18.48 -14.76 -8.93
CA LYS A 667 18.78 -14.14 -10.23
C LYS A 667 17.62 -14.31 -11.21
N LEU A 668 17.60 -13.45 -12.23
CA LEU A 668 16.74 -13.63 -13.41
C LEU A 668 17.24 -14.78 -14.30
N PRO A 669 16.35 -15.43 -15.07
CA PRO A 669 14.94 -15.15 -15.23
C PRO A 669 14.09 -15.63 -14.03
N PHE A 670 12.87 -15.15 -13.94
CA PHE A 670 11.87 -15.80 -13.11
C PHE A 670 11.45 -17.14 -13.73
N LEU A 671 11.12 -18.09 -12.87
CA LEU A 671 10.40 -19.31 -13.21
C LEU A 671 8.95 -19.13 -12.79
N SER A 672 8.04 -19.24 -13.74
CA SER A 672 6.60 -19.05 -13.53
C SER A 672 5.86 -20.38 -13.61
N GLU A 673 5.01 -20.65 -12.63
CA GLU A 673 4.10 -21.78 -12.63
C GLU A 673 3.08 -21.61 -13.75
N PRO A 674 2.93 -22.59 -14.67
CA PRO A 674 1.94 -22.50 -15.74
C PRO A 674 0.53 -22.58 -15.17
N VAL A 675 -0.38 -21.75 -15.69
CA VAL A 675 -1.80 -21.82 -15.35
C VAL A 675 -2.45 -22.88 -16.22
N GLU A 676 -2.75 -24.04 -15.64
CA GLU A 676 -3.49 -25.13 -16.27
C GLU A 676 -4.96 -25.04 -15.87
N ALA A 677 -5.83 -24.72 -16.84
CA ALA A 677 -7.24 -24.46 -16.54
C ALA A 677 -8.13 -24.72 -17.77
N ARG A 678 -9.41 -25.00 -17.50
CA ARG A 678 -10.47 -25.04 -18.49
C ARG A 678 -11.47 -23.93 -18.22
N LEU A 679 -11.71 -23.06 -19.20
CA LEU A 679 -12.69 -22.01 -19.12
C LEU A 679 -13.82 -22.23 -20.13
N LEU A 680 -15.07 -21.95 -19.70
CA LEU A 680 -16.22 -21.81 -20.60
C LEU A 680 -16.61 -20.33 -20.62
N VAL A 681 -16.41 -19.66 -21.75
CA VAL A 681 -16.68 -18.22 -21.92
C VAL A 681 -17.88 -18.02 -22.83
N ARG A 682 -18.96 -17.40 -22.30
CA ARG A 682 -20.11 -17.02 -23.13
C ARG A 682 -19.76 -15.77 -23.93
N ALA A 683 -19.78 -15.88 -25.26
CA ALA A 683 -19.47 -14.76 -26.15
C ALA A 683 -20.09 -15.00 -27.55
N PRO A 684 -20.15 -13.96 -28.41
CA PRO A 684 -20.66 -14.09 -29.78
C PRO A 684 -19.81 -15.10 -30.60
N LYS A 685 -20.46 -15.84 -31.51
CA LYS A 685 -19.77 -16.77 -32.43
C LYS A 685 -18.81 -16.02 -33.36
N GLY A 686 -17.71 -16.68 -33.74
CA GLY A 686 -16.76 -16.22 -34.77
C GLY A 686 -15.47 -15.60 -34.19
N LEU A 687 -15.24 -15.72 -32.89
CA LEU A 687 -13.97 -15.33 -32.28
C LEU A 687 -12.92 -16.44 -32.41
N LYS A 688 -11.67 -16.03 -32.47
CA LYS A 688 -10.49 -16.89 -32.46
C LYS A 688 -9.73 -16.68 -31.15
N LEU A 689 -9.06 -17.73 -30.68
CA LEU A 689 -8.22 -17.68 -29.50
C LEU A 689 -6.77 -17.41 -29.89
N TYR A 690 -6.16 -16.39 -29.29
CA TYR A 690 -4.76 -16.04 -29.51
C TYR A 690 -3.99 -16.03 -28.21
N GLN A 691 -2.80 -16.59 -28.23
CA GLN A 691 -1.78 -16.52 -27.19
C GLN A 691 -0.82 -15.36 -27.50
N TYR A 692 -0.45 -14.58 -26.50
CA TYR A 692 0.51 -13.48 -26.62
C TYR A 692 1.92 -13.92 -26.25
N PHE A 693 2.89 -13.44 -27.03
CA PHE A 693 4.32 -13.63 -26.80
C PHE A 693 5.03 -12.28 -26.79
N LEU A 694 6.34 -12.31 -26.57
CA LEU A 694 7.24 -11.16 -26.73
C LEU A 694 7.01 -10.45 -28.08
N GLU A 695 7.29 -9.14 -28.09
CA GLU A 695 7.18 -8.28 -29.28
C GLU A 695 5.77 -8.24 -29.91
N GLN A 696 4.72 -8.40 -29.08
CA GLN A 696 3.31 -8.42 -29.52
C GLN A 696 2.98 -9.52 -30.55
N LYS A 697 3.83 -10.54 -30.68
CA LYS A 697 3.54 -11.70 -31.52
C LYS A 697 2.38 -12.47 -30.93
N LYS A 698 1.51 -12.98 -31.82
CA LYS A 698 0.34 -13.80 -31.46
C LYS A 698 0.38 -15.14 -32.19
N LYS A 699 0.01 -16.17 -31.44
CA LYS A 699 -0.19 -17.52 -32.02
C LYS A 699 -1.66 -17.90 -31.82
N GLU A 700 -2.31 -18.32 -32.90
CA GLU A 700 -3.66 -18.85 -32.82
C GLU A 700 -3.65 -20.21 -32.11
N LEU A 701 -4.53 -20.37 -31.13
CA LEU A 701 -4.74 -21.63 -30.41
C LEU A 701 -6.07 -22.26 -30.82
N PRO A 702 -6.20 -23.60 -30.72
CA PRO A 702 -7.46 -24.25 -30.95
C PRO A 702 -8.50 -23.85 -29.91
N VAL A 703 -9.72 -23.57 -30.33
CA VAL A 703 -10.86 -23.29 -29.48
C VAL A 703 -12.13 -23.88 -30.03
N SER A 704 -12.97 -24.47 -29.21
CA SER A 704 -14.29 -25.00 -29.64
C SER A 704 -15.41 -24.07 -29.20
N TYR A 705 -16.48 -24.01 -30.02
CA TYR A 705 -17.68 -23.22 -29.73
C TYR A 705 -18.92 -24.11 -29.76
N LYS A 706 -19.62 -24.20 -28.62
CA LYS A 706 -20.84 -24.99 -28.50
C LYS A 706 -21.81 -24.31 -27.52
N ASN A 707 -23.09 -24.31 -27.87
CA ASN A 707 -24.17 -23.75 -27.00
C ASN A 707 -23.91 -22.32 -26.52
N GLY A 708 -23.38 -21.44 -27.39
CA GLY A 708 -23.11 -20.04 -27.06
C GLY A 708 -21.86 -19.80 -26.25
N ARG A 709 -21.03 -20.81 -26.00
CA ARG A 709 -19.81 -20.71 -25.16
C ARG A 709 -18.58 -21.22 -25.92
N TYR A 710 -17.47 -20.54 -25.71
CA TYR A 710 -16.15 -21.00 -26.07
C TYR A 710 -15.57 -21.88 -24.96
N THR A 711 -14.94 -23.01 -25.34
CA THR A 711 -14.13 -23.80 -24.44
C THR A 711 -12.67 -23.46 -24.69
N VAL A 712 -12.05 -22.76 -23.71
CA VAL A 712 -10.63 -22.42 -23.71
C VAL A 712 -9.92 -23.42 -22.80
N ASN A 713 -9.02 -24.21 -23.35
CA ASN A 713 -8.17 -25.12 -22.60
C ASN A 713 -6.77 -24.51 -22.50
N LEU A 714 -6.31 -24.27 -21.29
CA LEU A 714 -4.97 -23.82 -20.99
C LEU A 714 -4.18 -25.03 -20.46
N GLU A 715 -3.17 -25.43 -21.18
CA GLU A 715 -2.32 -26.57 -20.84
C GLU A 715 -0.99 -26.08 -20.25
N LYS A 716 -0.24 -26.95 -19.59
CA LYS A 716 1.13 -26.64 -19.08
C LYS A 716 2.05 -26.04 -20.14
N THR A 717 1.82 -26.42 -21.40
CA THR A 717 2.55 -25.91 -22.57
C THR A 717 2.06 -24.54 -23.07
N THR A 718 1.01 -24.00 -22.47
CA THR A 718 0.53 -22.66 -22.75
C THR A 718 1.33 -21.66 -21.89
N GLU A 719 2.57 -21.43 -22.30
CA GLU A 719 3.53 -20.58 -21.61
C GLU A 719 3.25 -19.11 -21.90
N THR A 720 2.22 -18.53 -21.26
CA THR A 720 1.85 -17.13 -21.46
C THR A 720 1.09 -16.57 -20.27
N TYR A 721 1.13 -15.26 -20.11
CA TYR A 721 0.34 -14.53 -19.13
C TYR A 721 -0.96 -13.96 -19.73
N TRP A 722 -1.11 -13.98 -21.05
CA TRP A 722 -2.32 -13.44 -21.69
C TRP A 722 -2.74 -14.27 -22.90
N VAL A 723 -4.04 -14.55 -22.97
CA VAL A 723 -4.71 -15.02 -24.18
C VAL A 723 -5.89 -14.11 -24.50
N SER A 724 -6.33 -14.06 -25.74
CA SER A 724 -7.53 -13.29 -26.10
C SER A 724 -8.46 -14.07 -27.03
N LEU A 725 -9.77 -13.89 -26.83
CA LEU A 725 -10.81 -14.23 -27.79
C LEU A 725 -11.18 -12.97 -28.57
N THR A 726 -10.87 -12.95 -29.86
CA THR A 726 -11.11 -11.78 -30.73
C THR A 726 -11.42 -12.19 -32.16
N GLN A 727 -12.03 -11.27 -32.93
CA GLN A 727 -12.26 -11.49 -34.37
C GLN A 727 -10.97 -11.51 -35.17
#